data_58f5fc1344f830b6b36cb00e1e0bd290
#
_entry.id   58f5fc1344f830b6b36cb00e1e0bd290
#
_cell.length_a   1.000
_cell.length_b   1.000
_cell.length_c   1.000
_cell.angle_alpha   90.00
_cell.angle_beta   90.00
_cell.angle_gamma   90.00
#
_symmetry.space_group_name_H-M   'P 1'
#
loop_
_entity.id
_entity.type
_entity.pdbx_description
1 polymer ?
#
loop_
_entity_poly.entity_id
_entity_poly.type
_entity_poly.pdbx_seq_one_letter_code
_entity_poly.pdbx_strand_id
1 'polypeptide(L)'
;MNAVASPAPISSAGRNRHVLFGTTALARLVRSGLIGSLACASAAQAQDLPVGGNVVAGRATITNGAGSVTVAQSTKAAAINWDSFNIARGQLVDFVQPDANSVALNRVIGGDPSVIMGSLTANGKVFLINANGVLFGQGAQVNVGGLVASTLNLSDADFMAGRYSFAGTSGAAVLNQGSITAADGGYVALLGANVSNQGTIVARLGTVALASGKGVTLDVAGDGLLNVTVDTGAVNALVSNGGMIRADGGQVLLTAQAAGQLLRTVVNNTGVIEARTLGNRNGKILLLGDMQSGTANIAGTLDASAPDGGNGGFIETSAATVNIADGVRITTAAPFGVTGTWLIDPADFIIAPTGGNISGATLSAQLVTNSVVISTMTPDATGGNGDIFVNDAISWTASGSPTTLTLNGFRDVNINRAITATNGNLVVCCGRDINVNAPITTTNGSILLNAGRDVRVFHALTTTDGNIALCAGHDVHIDAKVTLTRGTTIPAQSLGLPVGLTLISGASGQGPGVGGGTIVFAPLAPPITVTAAPVRINYNPVSYAAPTDFSTKFVLTEGAALSQKMLLFPKGEKVFDGTNNAVLNGFNTTDVSGLPVGVTLVAGPGATAVFDSSGVGSNIGITYSGYTLAGPNADRYALAGSCCVASFRTTGAIRAAAPPPPPVVPPVVPPPPVIPPVVPPPPVVPPVVPPPVVPPVVPPPPVVPPVVPPPPVVPPVVPPPVVPPVVPPPVVPPVVPPPPVVPPVVPPPVVPPVVPPPPPVVPPPVVPPVVPPPVVPPVTPPVVPPPVLVAPPLAPALPLAPALPPRGDQLVALTPVLAAIPNIPRLSVIGSGVNLPAAQLASTQPVRPPQAEDRPVSRAPGNPEANAPAPVVPVYPRKQARH
;
A
#
# COMPACT_ATOMS: atom_id res chain seq x y z
N MET A 1 85.21 -15.34 -16.71
CA MET A 1 85.59 -14.11 -15.97
C MET A 1 84.46 -13.16 -16.04
N ASN A 2 83.98 -12.75 -14.92
CA ASN A 2 83.07 -11.64 -14.59
C ASN A 2 81.60 -11.72 -14.98
N ALA A 3 80.80 -11.95 -13.99
CA ALA A 3 79.42 -11.72 -13.89
C ALA A 3 79.05 -10.23 -14.03
N VAL A 4 77.98 -9.93 -14.80
CA VAL A 4 77.30 -8.66 -14.73
C VAL A 4 75.80 -8.94 -14.63
N ALA A 5 75.26 -8.38 -13.59
CA ALA A 5 73.78 -8.48 -13.26
C ALA A 5 72.95 -7.77 -14.29
N SER A 6 71.80 -8.39 -14.60
CA SER A 6 70.73 -7.85 -15.44
C SER A 6 69.73 -7.03 -14.64
N PRO A 7 69.26 -5.87 -15.07
CA PRO A 7 68.19 -5.13 -14.43
C PRO A 7 66.82 -5.58 -14.97
N ALA A 8 65.83 -5.63 -14.09
CA ALA A 8 64.49 -5.98 -14.37
C ALA A 8 63.74 -4.91 -15.26
N PRO A 9 62.76 -5.32 -16.12
CA PRO A 9 62.05 -4.38 -16.93
C PRO A 9 60.91 -3.69 -16.16
N ILE A 10 60.81 -2.37 -16.37
CA ILE A 10 59.72 -1.50 -15.91
C ILE A 10 58.52 -1.75 -16.81
N SER A 11 57.43 -2.30 -16.29
CA SER A 11 56.15 -2.39 -17.00
C SER A 11 55.38 -1.08 -16.91
N SER A 12 55.08 -0.49 -18.04
CA SER A 12 54.19 0.67 -18.21
C SER A 12 52.74 0.25 -17.92
N ALA A 13 52.20 0.71 -16.80
CA ALA A 13 50.78 0.53 -16.48
C ALA A 13 49.94 1.48 -17.35
N GLY A 14 49.20 0.89 -18.29
CA GLY A 14 48.12 1.56 -19.02
C GLY A 14 47.00 1.99 -18.04
N ARG A 15 46.66 3.28 -18.07
CA ARG A 15 45.56 3.82 -17.33
C ARG A 15 44.22 3.41 -17.97
N ASN A 16 43.62 2.33 -17.56
CA ASN A 16 42.20 2.11 -17.74
C ASN A 16 41.47 2.86 -16.63
N ARG A 17 40.82 3.97 -16.96
CA ARG A 17 39.85 4.63 -16.13
C ARG A 17 38.57 3.78 -16.14
N HIS A 18 38.47 2.81 -15.26
CA HIS A 18 37.19 2.34 -14.79
C HIS A 18 36.68 3.37 -13.78
N VAL A 19 35.65 4.08 -14.17
CA VAL A 19 34.84 4.87 -13.26
C VAL A 19 34.15 3.88 -12.32
N LEU A 20 34.74 3.62 -11.16
CA LEU A 20 34.07 2.98 -10.05
C LEU A 20 33.05 4.00 -9.56
N PHE A 21 31.77 3.77 -9.88
CA PHE A 21 30.69 4.44 -9.18
C PHE A 21 30.78 4.08 -7.70
N GLY A 22 30.90 5.13 -6.91
CA GLY A 22 31.11 5.04 -5.50
C GLY A 22 30.05 4.20 -4.81
N THR A 23 30.46 3.13 -4.18
CA THR A 23 29.77 2.62 -3.01
C THR A 23 29.65 3.78 -2.06
N THR A 24 28.41 4.23 -1.89
CA THR A 24 28.04 5.42 -1.15
C THR A 24 28.81 5.52 0.16
N ALA A 25 29.24 6.72 0.51
CA ALA A 25 29.89 7.06 1.77
C ALA A 25 29.10 6.56 3.02
N LEU A 26 27.82 6.27 2.84
CA LEU A 26 26.93 5.70 3.86
C LEU A 26 27.34 4.27 4.29
N ALA A 27 27.77 3.41 3.34
CA ALA A 27 28.24 2.07 3.68
C ALA A 27 29.55 2.11 4.48
N ARG A 28 30.36 3.15 4.32
CA ARG A 28 31.58 3.37 5.11
C ARG A 28 31.28 3.99 6.48
N LEU A 29 30.25 4.85 6.59
CA LEU A 29 29.85 5.42 7.89
C LEU A 29 29.20 4.39 8.80
N VAL A 30 28.39 3.46 8.25
CA VAL A 30 27.81 2.36 9.03
C VAL A 30 28.88 1.39 9.49
N ARG A 31 29.93 1.12 8.68
CA ARG A 31 31.08 0.31 9.14
C ARG A 31 31.93 1.04 10.20
N SER A 32 32.10 2.35 10.09
CA SER A 32 32.94 3.09 11.02
C SER A 32 32.22 3.46 12.32
N GLY A 33 30.93 3.75 12.28
CA GLY A 33 30.16 4.12 13.47
C GLY A 33 29.81 2.94 14.38
N LEU A 34 29.46 1.79 13.79
CA LEU A 34 29.17 0.57 14.55
C LEU A 34 30.44 -0.10 15.09
N ILE A 35 31.55 -0.04 14.34
CA ILE A 35 32.84 -0.60 14.77
C ILE A 35 33.50 0.31 15.82
N GLY A 36 33.28 1.63 15.77
CA GLY A 36 33.86 2.55 16.75
C GLY A 36 33.28 2.42 18.16
N SER A 37 31.99 2.15 18.31
CA SER A 37 31.37 1.91 19.61
C SER A 37 31.52 0.46 20.12
N LEU A 38 31.80 -0.50 19.22
CA LEU A 38 32.11 -1.88 19.63
C LEU A 38 33.63 -2.12 19.82
N ALA A 39 34.51 -1.31 19.21
CA ALA A 39 35.96 -1.46 19.37
C ALA A 39 36.47 -1.07 20.77
N CYS A 40 35.69 -0.26 21.54
CA CYS A 40 35.99 -0.04 22.96
C CYS A 40 35.48 -1.15 23.89
N ALA A 41 34.66 -2.09 23.37
CA ALA A 41 34.24 -3.28 24.12
C ALA A 41 35.20 -4.48 24.00
N SER A 42 36.38 -4.28 23.38
CA SER A 42 37.32 -5.35 23.06
C SER A 42 38.16 -5.85 24.23
N ALA A 43 37.76 -5.62 25.49
CA ALA A 43 38.38 -6.26 26.66
C ALA A 43 37.40 -6.61 27.80
N ALA A 44 36.10 -6.51 27.59
CA ALA A 44 35.16 -7.15 28.49
C ALA A 44 35.29 -8.67 28.30
N GLN A 45 36.10 -9.33 29.10
CA GLN A 45 36.02 -10.79 29.25
C GLN A 45 34.54 -11.07 29.57
N ALA A 46 33.86 -11.80 28.69
CA ALA A 46 32.50 -12.21 28.91
C ALA A 46 32.42 -12.84 30.28
N GLN A 47 31.70 -12.24 31.22
CA GLN A 47 31.39 -12.88 32.50
C GLN A 47 30.70 -14.20 32.19
N ASP A 48 31.10 -15.24 32.84
CA ASP A 48 30.95 -16.61 32.36
C ASP A 48 29.51 -17.13 32.30
N LEU A 49 28.54 -16.56 32.99
CA LEU A 49 27.12 -16.96 33.00
C LEU A 49 26.28 -15.84 33.62
N PRO A 50 24.93 -15.83 33.49
CA PRO A 50 24.06 -14.89 34.16
C PRO A 50 24.26 -14.85 35.67
N VAL A 51 24.31 -13.65 36.27
CA VAL A 51 24.57 -13.41 37.70
C VAL A 51 23.42 -12.61 38.33
N GLY A 52 23.18 -12.88 39.64
CA GLY A 52 22.24 -12.08 40.43
C GLY A 52 20.77 -12.31 40.12
N GLY A 53 20.44 -13.50 39.56
CA GLY A 53 19.04 -13.83 39.19
C GLY A 53 18.08 -13.80 40.39
N ASN A 54 17.11 -12.88 40.35
CA ASN A 54 16.07 -12.71 41.36
C ASN A 54 14.68 -12.78 40.71
N VAL A 55 13.85 -13.75 41.07
CA VAL A 55 12.49 -13.93 40.59
C VAL A 55 11.58 -12.89 41.23
N VAL A 56 11.10 -11.92 40.46
CA VAL A 56 10.27 -10.81 40.94
C VAL A 56 8.77 -11.02 40.71
N ALA A 57 8.40 -11.88 39.75
CA ALA A 57 7.01 -12.28 39.55
C ALA A 57 6.95 -13.73 39.05
N GLY A 58 5.86 -14.44 39.34
CA GLY A 58 5.74 -15.86 39.03
C GLY A 58 6.61 -16.72 39.96
N ARG A 59 6.99 -17.94 39.50
CA ARG A 59 7.86 -18.86 40.27
C ARG A 59 8.84 -19.57 39.35
N ALA A 60 10.10 -19.50 39.68
CA ALA A 60 11.17 -20.24 39.03
C ALA A 60 12.28 -20.55 40.07
N THR A 61 13.02 -21.61 39.86
CA THR A 61 14.22 -21.95 40.60
C THR A 61 15.41 -21.84 39.68
N ILE A 62 16.45 -21.12 40.11
CA ILE A 62 17.68 -20.92 39.39
C ILE A 62 18.76 -21.80 40.01
N THR A 63 19.35 -22.69 39.20
CA THR A 63 20.39 -23.60 39.63
C THR A 63 21.64 -23.37 38.79
N ASN A 64 22.76 -23.11 39.46
CA ASN A 64 24.08 -22.94 38.82
C ASN A 64 24.81 -24.29 38.82
N GLY A 65 25.24 -24.72 37.63
CA GLY A 65 26.08 -25.90 37.40
C GLY A 65 27.48 -25.50 36.90
N ALA A 66 28.32 -26.49 36.67
CA ALA A 66 29.64 -26.29 36.07
C ALA A 66 29.46 -25.94 34.57
N GLY A 67 29.55 -24.63 34.23
CA GLY A 67 29.35 -24.15 32.87
C GLY A 67 27.91 -24.06 32.39
N SER A 68 26.95 -24.13 33.34
CA SER A 68 25.53 -24.00 32.98
C SER A 68 24.70 -23.27 34.05
N VAL A 69 23.64 -22.63 33.63
CA VAL A 69 22.54 -22.14 34.48
C VAL A 69 21.25 -22.77 34.02
N THR A 70 20.52 -23.41 34.90
CA THR A 70 19.17 -23.94 34.63
C THR A 70 18.13 -23.12 35.36
N VAL A 71 17.13 -22.62 34.64
CA VAL A 71 15.97 -21.89 35.16
C VAL A 71 14.76 -22.79 35.04
N ALA A 72 14.41 -23.48 36.16
CA ALA A 72 13.21 -24.33 36.23
C ALA A 72 11.99 -23.50 36.62
N GLN A 73 11.17 -23.11 35.65
CA GLN A 73 9.96 -22.32 35.82
C GLN A 73 8.78 -23.23 36.15
N SER A 74 8.01 -22.88 37.19
CA SER A 74 6.82 -23.65 37.60
C SER A 74 5.48 -22.94 37.31
N THR A 75 5.50 -21.67 36.92
CA THR A 75 4.30 -20.90 36.49
C THR A 75 4.35 -20.60 35.00
N LYS A 76 3.20 -20.34 34.36
CA LYS A 76 3.15 -20.01 32.91
C LYS A 76 3.92 -18.75 32.54
N ALA A 77 3.98 -17.78 33.44
CA ALA A 77 4.79 -16.58 33.31
C ALA A 77 5.69 -16.43 34.55
N ALA A 78 6.93 -16.03 34.34
CA ALA A 78 7.86 -15.66 35.41
C ALA A 78 8.74 -14.48 34.93
N ALA A 79 8.92 -13.48 35.81
CA ALA A 79 9.82 -12.35 35.56
C ALA A 79 11.01 -12.46 36.51
N ILE A 80 12.23 -12.35 35.97
CA ILE A 80 13.49 -12.49 36.66
C ILE A 80 14.35 -11.26 36.33
N ASN A 81 14.82 -10.59 37.39
CA ASN A 81 15.83 -9.54 37.27
C ASN A 81 17.23 -10.15 37.45
N TRP A 82 18.15 -9.71 36.61
CA TRP A 82 19.53 -10.15 36.61
C TRP A 82 20.49 -8.97 36.75
N ASP A 83 21.58 -9.12 37.47
CA ASP A 83 22.67 -8.11 37.47
C ASP A 83 23.38 -8.11 36.12
N SER A 84 23.64 -9.28 35.54
CA SER A 84 24.14 -9.45 34.17
C SER A 84 23.58 -10.71 33.55
N PHE A 85 23.41 -10.72 32.22
CA PHE A 85 22.98 -11.90 31.48
C PHE A 85 23.90 -12.13 30.29
N ASN A 86 24.96 -12.89 30.51
CA ASN A 86 25.95 -13.28 29.50
C ASN A 86 25.99 -14.80 29.37
N ILE A 87 26.43 -15.33 28.22
CA ILE A 87 26.69 -16.76 28.04
C ILE A 87 27.99 -16.88 27.24
N ALA A 88 29.07 -17.31 27.89
CA ALA A 88 30.35 -17.48 27.22
C ALA A 88 30.34 -18.70 26.30
N ARG A 89 31.35 -18.81 25.43
CA ARG A 89 31.50 -19.95 24.52
C ARG A 89 31.59 -21.28 25.30
N GLY A 90 30.82 -22.27 24.85
CA GLY A 90 30.75 -23.58 25.48
C GLY A 90 29.89 -23.64 26.73
N GLN A 91 29.28 -22.53 27.16
CA GLN A 91 28.35 -22.49 28.29
C GLN A 91 26.90 -22.53 27.81
N LEU A 92 26.02 -22.94 28.76
CA LEU A 92 24.59 -23.16 28.50
C LEU A 92 23.74 -22.43 29.54
N VAL A 93 22.70 -21.72 29.03
CA VAL A 93 21.55 -21.35 29.85
C VAL A 93 20.32 -22.09 29.33
N ASP A 94 19.67 -22.86 30.24
CA ASP A 94 18.53 -23.69 29.88
C ASP A 94 17.30 -23.32 30.70
N PHE A 95 16.19 -23.02 29.97
CA PHE A 95 14.90 -22.75 30.56
C PHE A 95 13.98 -23.98 30.45
N VAL A 96 13.71 -24.61 31.57
CA VAL A 96 12.75 -25.71 31.68
C VAL A 96 11.42 -25.13 32.14
N GLN A 97 10.49 -25.01 31.21
CA GLN A 97 9.20 -24.32 31.40
C GLN A 97 8.03 -25.31 31.40
N PRO A 98 6.88 -24.97 32.01
CA PRO A 98 5.72 -25.89 32.09
C PRO A 98 5.21 -26.38 30.74
N ASP A 99 5.19 -25.53 29.73
CA ASP A 99 4.77 -25.85 28.35
C ASP A 99 5.36 -24.89 27.33
N ALA A 100 5.10 -25.14 26.02
CA ALA A 100 5.57 -24.32 24.91
C ALA A 100 4.97 -22.89 24.88
N ASN A 101 3.89 -22.65 25.62
CA ASN A 101 3.26 -21.32 25.71
C ASN A 101 3.72 -20.52 26.94
N SER A 102 4.49 -21.16 27.81
CA SER A 102 5.07 -20.49 28.98
C SER A 102 6.11 -19.46 28.57
N VAL A 103 6.20 -18.37 29.32
CA VAL A 103 7.07 -17.22 29.00
C VAL A 103 7.94 -16.86 30.21
N ALA A 104 9.24 -16.68 29.98
CA ALA A 104 10.19 -16.16 30.97
C ALA A 104 10.68 -14.78 30.55
N LEU A 105 10.41 -13.76 31.36
CA LEU A 105 10.98 -12.42 31.20
C LEU A 105 12.30 -12.32 31.97
N ASN A 106 13.37 -12.06 31.26
CA ASN A 106 14.71 -11.87 31.84
C ASN A 106 15.12 -10.41 31.62
N ARG A 107 15.10 -9.62 32.68
CA ARG A 107 15.47 -8.20 32.62
C ARG A 107 16.83 -8.01 33.28
N VAL A 108 17.77 -7.42 32.54
CA VAL A 108 19.05 -7.01 33.07
C VAL A 108 18.92 -5.63 33.69
N ILE A 109 19.26 -5.52 34.97
CA ILE A 109 19.22 -4.29 35.75
C ILE A 109 20.60 -3.64 35.95
N GLY A 110 21.71 -4.36 35.62
CA GLY A 110 23.07 -3.84 35.66
C GLY A 110 23.39 -2.91 34.47
N GLY A 111 24.60 -2.40 34.43
CA GLY A 111 25.03 -1.38 33.44
C GLY A 111 25.65 -1.93 32.16
N ASP A 112 25.92 -3.24 32.08
CA ASP A 112 26.63 -3.85 30.96
C ASP A 112 25.65 -4.47 29.91
N PRO A 113 26.03 -4.48 28.62
CA PRO A 113 25.26 -5.17 27.60
C PRO A 113 25.25 -6.70 27.80
N SER A 114 24.24 -7.37 27.30
CA SER A 114 24.18 -8.82 27.25
C SER A 114 25.00 -9.35 26.06
N VAL A 115 25.96 -10.24 26.32
CA VAL A 115 26.80 -10.88 25.32
C VAL A 115 26.60 -12.39 25.33
N ILE A 116 25.91 -12.90 24.33
CA ILE A 116 25.57 -14.32 24.17
C ILE A 116 26.53 -14.91 23.12
N MET A 117 27.45 -15.78 23.55
CA MET A 117 28.42 -16.48 22.70
C MET A 117 28.25 -17.99 22.77
N GLY A 118 27.52 -18.49 23.80
CA GLY A 118 27.21 -19.90 24.08
C GLY A 118 25.80 -20.29 23.66
N SER A 119 25.22 -21.24 24.37
CA SER A 119 23.93 -21.84 24.08
C SER A 119 22.82 -21.31 25.02
N LEU A 120 21.69 -20.92 24.43
CA LEU A 120 20.46 -20.58 25.14
C LEU A 120 19.35 -21.52 24.66
N THR A 121 18.79 -22.31 25.53
CA THR A 121 17.74 -23.28 25.21
C THR A 121 16.48 -23.04 26.04
N ALA A 122 15.31 -23.32 25.47
CA ALA A 122 14.03 -23.27 26.17
C ALA A 122 12.97 -24.10 25.44
N ASN A 123 12.14 -24.80 26.17
CA ASN A 123 10.96 -25.45 25.59
C ASN A 123 9.75 -24.50 25.45
N GLY A 124 9.80 -23.29 26.01
CA GLY A 124 8.83 -22.22 25.86
C GLY A 124 9.47 -20.92 25.31
N LYS A 125 8.94 -19.78 25.71
CA LYS A 125 9.32 -18.47 25.19
C LYS A 125 10.23 -17.73 26.14
N VAL A 126 11.28 -17.09 25.63
CA VAL A 126 12.26 -16.32 26.39
C VAL A 126 12.24 -14.86 25.95
N PHE A 127 12.02 -13.96 26.87
CA PHE A 127 12.17 -12.52 26.66
C PHE A 127 13.46 -12.08 27.37
N LEU A 128 14.39 -11.47 26.65
CA LEU A 128 15.61 -10.89 27.16
C LEU A 128 15.59 -9.38 26.95
N ILE A 129 15.53 -8.64 28.03
CA ILE A 129 15.52 -7.17 28.00
C ILE A 129 16.81 -6.64 28.63
N ASN A 130 17.56 -5.84 27.84
CA ASN A 130 18.72 -5.11 28.35
C ASN A 130 18.82 -3.75 27.67
N ALA A 131 18.57 -2.68 28.42
CA ALA A 131 18.67 -1.31 27.92
C ALA A 131 20.09 -0.92 27.44
N ASN A 132 21.13 -1.65 27.84
CA ASN A 132 22.52 -1.40 27.44
C ASN A 132 22.92 -2.12 26.13
N GLY A 133 22.03 -2.96 25.58
CA GLY A 133 22.22 -3.69 24.33
C GLY A 133 22.20 -5.20 24.50
N VAL A 134 21.94 -5.89 23.38
CA VAL A 134 21.96 -7.37 23.31
C VAL A 134 22.75 -7.80 22.08
N LEU A 135 23.79 -8.59 22.28
CA LEU A 135 24.61 -9.20 21.23
C LEU A 135 24.49 -10.72 21.28
N PHE A 136 23.96 -11.31 20.21
CA PHE A 136 24.16 -12.72 19.91
C PHE A 136 25.37 -12.82 18.99
N GLY A 137 26.53 -13.16 19.55
CA GLY A 137 27.81 -13.12 18.84
C GLY A 137 28.02 -14.35 17.97
N GLN A 138 29.10 -14.35 17.20
CA GLN A 138 29.48 -15.48 16.35
C GLN A 138 29.67 -16.76 17.17
N GLY A 139 28.91 -17.80 16.84
CA GLY A 139 28.89 -19.09 17.55
C GLY A 139 27.77 -19.22 18.58
N ALA A 140 27.02 -18.16 18.87
CA ALA A 140 25.82 -18.26 19.70
C ALA A 140 24.80 -19.22 19.05
N GLN A 141 24.21 -20.09 19.88
CA GLN A 141 23.17 -21.05 19.50
C GLN A 141 21.93 -20.82 20.37
N VAL A 142 20.90 -20.24 19.82
CA VAL A 142 19.64 -20.00 20.53
C VAL A 142 18.57 -20.91 19.94
N ASN A 143 18.01 -21.83 20.76
CA ASN A 143 16.97 -22.76 20.39
C ASN A 143 15.83 -22.67 21.40
N VAL A 144 14.74 -22.04 21.06
CA VAL A 144 13.64 -21.69 21.99
C VAL A 144 12.27 -21.86 21.33
N GLY A 145 11.21 -21.95 22.12
CA GLY A 145 9.85 -21.92 21.64
C GLY A 145 9.49 -20.57 20.98
N GLY A 146 10.05 -19.48 21.50
CA GLY A 146 10.01 -18.13 20.93
C GLY A 146 10.97 -17.20 21.62
N LEU A 147 11.47 -16.16 20.93
CA LEU A 147 12.41 -15.19 21.47
C LEU A 147 11.90 -13.76 21.29
N VAL A 148 12.01 -12.95 22.33
CA VAL A 148 12.04 -11.49 22.23
C VAL A 148 13.35 -10.99 22.82
N ALA A 149 14.15 -10.26 22.04
CA ALA A 149 15.33 -9.57 22.54
C ALA A 149 15.14 -8.05 22.35
N SER A 150 15.28 -7.28 23.43
CA SER A 150 14.87 -5.87 23.40
C SER A 150 15.80 -4.98 24.20
N THR A 151 16.03 -3.76 23.69
CA THR A 151 16.57 -2.64 24.48
C THR A 151 15.46 -1.76 25.08
N LEU A 152 14.19 -2.03 24.73
CA LEU A 152 13.02 -1.41 25.32
C LEU A 152 12.57 -2.22 26.54
N ASN A 153 11.99 -1.55 27.53
CA ASN A 153 11.50 -2.19 28.75
C ASN A 153 10.03 -2.62 28.62
N LEU A 154 9.64 -3.60 29.41
CA LEU A 154 8.28 -4.09 29.56
C LEU A 154 7.97 -4.18 31.06
N SER A 155 6.86 -3.60 31.51
CA SER A 155 6.49 -3.66 32.94
C SER A 155 6.12 -5.09 33.36
N ASP A 156 6.39 -5.43 34.64
CA ASP A 156 6.02 -6.76 35.17
C ASP A 156 4.50 -6.95 35.16
N ALA A 157 3.74 -5.88 35.45
CA ALA A 157 2.28 -5.91 35.44
C ALA A 157 1.72 -6.22 34.04
N ASP A 158 2.26 -5.58 32.98
CA ASP A 158 1.84 -5.83 31.61
C ASP A 158 2.29 -7.22 31.15
N PHE A 159 3.52 -7.59 31.45
CA PHE A 159 4.04 -8.93 31.15
C PHE A 159 3.17 -10.04 31.76
N MET A 160 2.88 -9.94 33.08
CA MET A 160 2.05 -10.97 33.78
C MET A 160 0.60 -10.97 33.30
N ALA A 161 0.12 -9.84 32.74
CA ALA A 161 -1.21 -9.73 32.12
C ALA A 161 -1.24 -10.17 30.64
N GLY A 162 -0.09 -10.59 30.07
CA GLY A 162 0.02 -10.97 28.65
C GLY A 162 -0.05 -9.79 27.68
N ARG A 163 0.12 -8.56 28.15
CA ARG A 163 0.21 -7.35 27.32
C ARG A 163 1.68 -7.04 27.06
N TYR A 164 2.09 -7.11 25.81
CA TYR A 164 3.51 -6.97 25.45
C TYR A 164 3.76 -5.62 24.78
N SER A 165 3.58 -4.53 25.54
CA SER A 165 3.88 -3.15 25.10
C SER A 165 5.24 -2.73 25.67
N PHE A 166 6.23 -2.64 24.80
CA PHE A 166 7.60 -2.29 25.11
C PHE A 166 7.80 -0.79 24.92
N ALA A 167 8.49 -0.13 25.86
CA ALA A 167 8.82 1.27 25.75
C ALA A 167 10.20 1.58 26.34
N GLY A 168 10.93 2.52 25.73
CA GLY A 168 12.25 2.93 26.21
C GLY A 168 12.88 4.01 25.36
N THR A 169 13.97 4.57 25.88
CA THR A 169 14.73 5.65 25.21
C THR A 169 16.15 5.23 24.86
N SER A 170 16.50 3.95 25.07
CA SER A 170 17.84 3.45 24.78
C SER A 170 18.17 3.57 23.28
N GLY A 171 19.36 4.08 22.98
CA GLY A 171 19.97 4.05 21.65
C GLY A 171 20.85 2.83 21.38
N ALA A 172 20.98 1.90 22.35
CA ALA A 172 21.78 0.71 22.22
C ALA A 172 21.20 -0.26 21.18
N ALA A 173 22.03 -1.15 20.63
CA ALA A 173 21.65 -2.03 19.56
C ALA A 173 21.21 -3.43 20.05
N VAL A 174 20.30 -4.06 19.29
CA VAL A 174 20.14 -5.51 19.28
C VAL A 174 20.80 -6.06 18.02
N LEU A 175 21.84 -6.86 18.18
CA LEU A 175 22.65 -7.39 17.08
C LEU A 175 22.68 -8.93 17.13
N ASN A 176 22.29 -9.57 16.03
CA ASN A 176 22.49 -11.01 15.84
C ASN A 176 23.62 -11.27 14.83
N GLN A 177 24.64 -12.04 15.25
CA GLN A 177 25.70 -12.63 14.44
C GLN A 177 25.75 -14.16 14.58
N GLY A 178 24.90 -14.72 15.43
CA GLY A 178 24.82 -16.14 15.73
C GLY A 178 23.68 -16.83 14.98
N SER A 179 23.21 -17.94 15.53
CA SER A 179 22.06 -18.69 15.05
C SER A 179 20.93 -18.64 16.08
N ILE A 180 19.77 -18.16 15.65
CA ILE A 180 18.55 -18.10 16.46
C ILE A 180 17.49 -18.95 15.77
N THR A 181 16.95 -19.95 16.46
CA THR A 181 15.89 -20.83 15.95
C THR A 181 14.74 -20.84 16.94
N ALA A 182 13.56 -20.49 16.48
CA ALA A 182 12.31 -20.70 17.18
C ALA A 182 11.66 -22.00 16.71
N ALA A 183 10.90 -22.64 17.59
CA ALA A 183 10.10 -23.80 17.25
C ALA A 183 9.06 -23.47 16.15
N ASP A 184 8.55 -24.49 15.46
CA ASP A 184 7.50 -24.32 14.43
C ASP A 184 6.28 -23.58 15.00
N GLY A 185 5.86 -22.52 14.33
CA GLY A 185 4.79 -21.62 14.81
C GLY A 185 5.23 -20.64 15.90
N GLY A 186 6.49 -20.70 16.35
CA GLY A 186 7.06 -19.72 17.27
C GLY A 186 7.45 -18.40 16.60
N TYR A 187 8.12 -17.54 17.35
CA TYR A 187 8.52 -16.24 16.81
C TYR A 187 9.89 -15.78 17.32
N VAL A 188 10.51 -14.92 16.54
CA VAL A 188 11.71 -14.17 16.94
C VAL A 188 11.44 -12.69 16.72
N ALA A 189 11.45 -11.88 17.78
CA ALA A 189 11.32 -10.44 17.72
C ALA A 189 12.57 -9.75 18.29
N LEU A 190 13.22 -8.93 17.48
CA LEU A 190 14.34 -8.09 17.91
C LEU A 190 13.87 -6.64 17.91
N LEU A 191 13.91 -5.96 19.08
CA LEU A 191 13.26 -4.67 19.29
C LEU A 191 14.24 -3.63 19.88
N GLY A 192 14.25 -2.42 19.34
CA GLY A 192 15.09 -1.33 19.86
C GLY A 192 15.19 -0.16 18.87
N ALA A 193 16.00 0.86 19.18
CA ALA A 193 16.26 1.94 18.24
C ALA A 193 17.13 1.48 17.05
N ASN A 194 18.05 0.53 17.29
CA ASN A 194 18.93 -0.05 16.29
C ASN A 194 18.85 -1.58 16.33
N VAL A 195 18.41 -2.20 15.25
CA VAL A 195 18.26 -3.66 15.15
C VAL A 195 18.97 -4.17 13.91
N SER A 196 19.86 -5.16 14.09
CA SER A 196 20.63 -5.71 12.97
C SER A 196 20.73 -7.24 13.04
N ASN A 197 20.51 -7.89 11.90
CA ASN A 197 20.82 -9.30 11.71
C ASN A 197 21.98 -9.45 10.72
N GLN A 198 23.05 -10.11 11.16
CA GLN A 198 24.21 -10.51 10.36
C GLN A 198 24.41 -12.04 10.41
N GLY A 199 23.64 -12.72 11.24
CA GLY A 199 23.65 -14.16 11.44
C GLY A 199 22.45 -14.84 10.75
N THR A 200 21.98 -15.92 11.36
CA THR A 200 20.83 -16.67 10.87
C THR A 200 19.68 -16.63 11.87
N ILE A 201 18.45 -16.37 11.39
CA ILE A 201 17.23 -16.43 12.18
C ILE A 201 16.23 -17.34 11.48
N VAL A 202 15.67 -18.32 12.21
CA VAL A 202 14.68 -19.28 11.68
C VAL A 202 13.46 -19.33 12.59
N ALA A 203 12.26 -19.16 12.00
CA ALA A 203 10.96 -19.31 12.67
C ALA A 203 9.92 -19.88 11.69
N ARG A 204 10.06 -21.16 11.37
CA ARG A 204 9.17 -21.84 10.41
C ARG A 204 7.71 -21.81 10.90
N LEU A 205 6.75 -21.55 10.00
CA LEU A 205 5.31 -21.40 10.28
C LEU A 205 4.98 -20.26 11.27
N GLY A 206 5.96 -19.42 11.61
CA GLY A 206 5.87 -18.37 12.61
C GLY A 206 6.26 -17.00 12.09
N THR A 207 6.72 -16.12 12.97
CA THR A 207 7.09 -14.76 12.62
C THR A 207 8.53 -14.44 13.00
N VAL A 208 9.26 -13.80 12.08
CA VAL A 208 10.50 -13.07 12.42
C VAL A 208 10.23 -11.58 12.27
N ALA A 209 10.45 -10.82 13.35
CA ALA A 209 10.27 -9.38 13.34
C ALA A 209 11.54 -8.67 13.82
N LEU A 210 12.00 -7.71 13.04
CA LEU A 210 13.01 -6.73 13.40
C LEU A 210 12.32 -5.36 13.42
N ALA A 211 12.15 -4.77 14.60
CA ALA A 211 11.38 -3.53 14.72
C ALA A 211 12.18 -2.43 15.42
N SER A 212 12.25 -1.27 14.78
CA SER A 212 12.96 -0.10 15.31
C SER A 212 12.00 1.01 15.70
N GLY A 213 12.01 1.36 17.00
CA GLY A 213 11.20 2.40 17.60
C GLY A 213 11.55 2.63 19.07
N LYS A 214 10.84 3.54 19.72
CA LYS A 214 10.86 3.78 21.18
C LYS A 214 9.70 3.12 21.90
N GLY A 215 8.62 2.83 21.17
CA GLY A 215 7.45 2.09 21.64
C GLY A 215 7.11 1.02 20.61
N VAL A 216 6.96 -0.22 21.05
CA VAL A 216 6.62 -1.37 20.20
C VAL A 216 5.65 -2.27 20.94
N THR A 217 4.53 -2.57 20.31
CA THR A 217 3.53 -3.53 20.84
C THR A 217 3.58 -4.82 20.04
N LEU A 218 3.61 -5.94 20.76
CA LEU A 218 3.52 -7.27 20.22
C LEU A 218 2.16 -7.87 20.54
N ASP A 219 1.46 -8.37 19.52
CA ASP A 219 0.18 -9.07 19.66
C ASP A 219 0.20 -10.36 18.85
N VAL A 220 -0.28 -11.43 19.46
CA VAL A 220 -0.44 -12.73 18.79
C VAL A 220 -1.83 -12.76 18.19
N ALA A 221 -1.93 -12.58 16.88
CA ALA A 221 -3.20 -12.61 16.16
C ALA A 221 -3.86 -14.00 16.18
N GLY A 222 -5.15 -14.05 15.87
CA GLY A 222 -5.93 -15.27 15.82
C GLY A 222 -5.47 -16.31 14.78
N ASP A 223 -4.61 -15.93 13.82
CA ASP A 223 -3.94 -16.83 12.86
C ASP A 223 -2.68 -17.48 13.43
N GLY A 224 -2.30 -17.16 14.67
CA GLY A 224 -1.12 -17.66 15.37
C GLY A 224 0.18 -16.95 15.00
N LEU A 225 0.15 -15.92 14.16
CA LEU A 225 1.30 -15.09 13.81
C LEU A 225 1.45 -13.93 14.79
N LEU A 226 2.69 -13.51 15.04
CA LEU A 226 2.98 -12.34 15.86
C LEU A 226 2.79 -11.07 15.02
N ASN A 227 1.88 -10.20 15.44
CA ASN A 227 1.79 -8.84 14.92
C ASN A 227 2.69 -7.91 15.72
N VAL A 228 3.35 -7.00 15.01
CA VAL A 228 4.26 -6.01 15.60
C VAL A 228 3.85 -4.63 15.12
N THR A 229 3.56 -3.75 16.07
CA THR A 229 3.25 -2.34 15.81
C THR A 229 4.33 -1.48 16.44
N VAL A 230 4.87 -0.53 15.67
CA VAL A 230 5.75 0.51 16.23
C VAL A 230 4.86 1.70 16.64
N ASP A 231 4.62 1.86 17.93
CA ASP A 231 3.71 2.87 18.49
C ASP A 231 4.37 4.25 18.55
N THR A 232 5.68 4.25 18.80
CA THR A 232 6.48 5.48 18.92
C THR A 232 7.80 5.31 18.20
N GLY A 233 8.07 6.20 17.27
CA GLY A 233 9.30 6.18 16.48
C GLY A 233 10.55 6.58 17.28
N ALA A 234 11.71 6.21 16.79
CA ALA A 234 13.02 6.53 17.38
C ALA A 234 13.78 7.55 16.55
N VAL A 235 14.71 8.24 17.20
CA VAL A 235 15.71 9.06 16.51
C VAL A 235 16.73 8.14 15.85
N ASN A 236 16.97 8.30 14.54
CA ASN A 236 17.88 7.45 13.74
C ASN A 236 17.49 5.97 13.80
N ALA A 237 16.21 5.68 13.71
CA ALA A 237 15.71 4.31 13.70
C ALA A 237 16.31 3.51 12.53
N LEU A 238 16.93 2.38 12.83
CA LEU A 238 17.61 1.54 11.85
C LEU A 238 17.22 0.08 12.03
N VAL A 239 16.75 -0.53 10.96
CA VAL A 239 16.64 -1.99 10.84
C VAL A 239 17.51 -2.45 9.68
N SER A 240 18.35 -3.44 9.88
CA SER A 240 19.16 -4.00 8.80
C SER A 240 19.22 -5.53 8.85
N ASN A 241 19.13 -6.15 7.67
CA ASN A 241 19.42 -7.56 7.48
C ASN A 241 20.55 -7.72 6.46
N GLY A 242 21.70 -8.21 6.91
CA GLY A 242 22.82 -8.62 6.08
C GLY A 242 23.09 -10.13 6.14
N GLY A 243 22.35 -10.86 6.98
CA GLY A 243 22.41 -12.30 7.15
C GLY A 243 21.26 -13.05 6.49
N MET A 244 20.83 -14.13 7.11
CA MET A 244 19.72 -14.97 6.64
C MET A 244 18.54 -14.93 7.61
N ILE A 245 17.36 -14.71 7.08
CA ILE A 245 16.09 -14.86 7.82
C ILE A 245 15.21 -15.86 7.09
N ARG A 246 14.67 -16.87 7.78
CA ARG A 246 13.75 -17.85 7.21
C ARG A 246 12.52 -18.03 8.08
N ALA A 247 11.35 -17.83 7.47
CA ALA A 247 10.04 -18.04 8.09
C ALA A 247 9.06 -18.71 7.10
N ASP A 248 9.45 -19.85 6.51
CA ASP A 248 8.62 -20.56 5.53
C ASP A 248 7.24 -20.89 6.10
N GLY A 249 6.17 -20.60 5.34
CA GLY A 249 4.77 -20.73 5.77
C GLY A 249 4.34 -19.70 6.82
N GLY A 250 5.17 -18.69 7.09
CA GLY A 250 4.95 -17.65 8.08
C GLY A 250 5.21 -16.24 7.55
N GLN A 251 5.74 -15.37 8.40
CA GLN A 251 5.93 -13.95 8.07
C GLN A 251 7.30 -13.43 8.52
N VAL A 252 7.91 -12.59 7.69
CA VAL A 252 9.06 -11.76 8.05
C VAL A 252 8.66 -10.29 7.98
N LEU A 253 8.92 -9.55 9.06
CA LEU A 253 8.66 -8.12 9.15
C LEU A 253 9.94 -7.38 9.54
N LEU A 254 10.38 -6.46 8.70
CA LEU A 254 11.38 -5.45 9.03
C LEU A 254 10.69 -4.09 9.04
N THR A 255 10.68 -3.39 10.18
CA THR A 255 9.99 -2.10 10.27
C THR A 255 10.78 -1.08 11.09
N ALA A 256 10.79 0.17 10.62
CA ALA A 256 11.43 1.28 11.30
C ALA A 256 10.56 2.54 11.20
N GLN A 257 10.32 3.22 12.33
CA GLN A 257 9.53 4.44 12.38
C GLN A 257 10.31 5.59 13.02
N ALA A 258 10.18 6.80 12.44
CA ALA A 258 10.83 8.02 12.92
C ALA A 258 10.09 8.67 14.08
N ALA A 259 10.84 9.32 14.99
CA ALA A 259 10.28 10.12 16.05
C ALA A 259 9.71 11.49 15.59
N GLY A 260 9.70 11.77 14.28
CA GLY A 260 9.18 13.00 13.69
C GLY A 260 9.59 13.12 12.21
N GLN A 261 8.91 13.96 11.47
CA GLN A 261 9.00 14.10 10.00
C GLN A 261 10.37 14.51 9.45
N LEU A 262 11.23 15.10 10.29
CA LEU A 262 12.58 15.53 9.87
C LEU A 262 13.67 14.49 10.14
N LEU A 263 13.33 13.37 10.79
CA LEU A 263 14.27 12.33 11.16
C LEU A 263 14.18 11.17 10.17
N ARG A 264 15.32 10.78 9.63
CA ARG A 264 15.41 9.68 8.66
C ARG A 264 15.39 8.33 9.38
N THR A 265 14.55 7.44 8.90
CA THR A 265 14.61 6.02 9.24
C THR A 265 15.13 5.23 8.07
N VAL A 266 15.74 4.09 8.35
CA VAL A 266 16.28 3.24 7.30
C VAL A 266 15.93 1.78 7.57
N VAL A 267 15.33 1.14 6.57
CA VAL A 267 15.19 -0.32 6.50
C VAL A 267 16.10 -0.82 5.39
N ASN A 268 17.10 -1.61 5.72
CA ASN A 268 18.06 -2.15 4.77
C ASN A 268 17.97 -3.68 4.71
N ASN A 269 17.89 -4.21 3.50
CA ASN A 269 18.15 -5.63 3.27
C ASN A 269 19.27 -5.77 2.24
N THR A 270 20.35 -6.46 2.61
CA THR A 270 21.43 -6.91 1.70
C THR A 270 21.63 -8.41 1.79
N GLY A 271 20.94 -9.06 2.72
CA GLY A 271 21.00 -10.49 2.99
C GLY A 271 19.90 -11.27 2.25
N VAL A 272 19.55 -12.40 2.83
CA VAL A 272 18.52 -13.31 2.32
C VAL A 272 17.34 -13.34 3.27
N ILE A 273 16.14 -13.14 2.75
CA ILE A 273 14.89 -13.34 3.47
C ILE A 273 14.05 -14.37 2.71
N GLU A 274 13.70 -15.45 3.38
CA GLU A 274 12.85 -16.51 2.86
C GLU A 274 11.58 -16.62 3.71
N ALA A 275 10.43 -16.55 3.06
CA ALA A 275 9.12 -16.86 3.62
C ALA A 275 8.31 -17.57 2.53
N ARG A 276 8.79 -18.79 2.16
CA ARG A 276 8.18 -19.57 1.10
C ARG A 276 6.85 -20.15 1.54
N THR A 277 5.95 -20.39 0.60
CA THR A 277 4.67 -21.06 0.86
C THR A 277 4.91 -22.50 1.32
N LEU A 278 4.24 -22.90 2.38
CA LEU A 278 4.19 -24.29 2.87
C LEU A 278 2.75 -24.79 2.87
N GLY A 279 2.44 -25.73 2.00
CA GLY A 279 1.08 -26.23 1.83
C GLY A 279 0.12 -25.13 1.40
N ASN A 280 -0.84 -24.76 2.24
CA ASN A 280 -1.80 -23.68 2.01
C ASN A 280 -1.45 -22.37 2.77
N ARG A 281 -0.31 -22.30 3.44
CA ARG A 281 0.16 -21.11 4.14
C ARG A 281 1.13 -20.35 3.25
N ASN A 282 0.62 -19.26 2.66
CA ASN A 282 1.44 -18.38 1.84
C ASN A 282 2.35 -17.54 2.71
N GLY A 283 3.64 -17.52 2.36
CA GLY A 283 4.62 -16.70 3.06
C GLY A 283 4.42 -15.20 2.81
N LYS A 284 4.85 -14.37 3.78
CA LYS A 284 4.82 -12.91 3.67
C LYS A 284 6.15 -12.31 4.06
N ILE A 285 6.62 -11.33 3.27
CA ILE A 285 7.81 -10.54 3.56
C ILE A 285 7.41 -9.06 3.50
N LEU A 286 7.59 -8.36 4.62
CA LEU A 286 7.20 -6.96 4.76
C LEU A 286 8.42 -6.14 5.20
N LEU A 287 8.84 -5.20 4.36
CA LEU A 287 9.92 -4.24 4.64
C LEU A 287 9.30 -2.84 4.66
N LEU A 288 8.99 -2.34 5.87
CA LEU A 288 8.18 -1.16 6.07
C LEU A 288 9.00 -0.04 6.73
N GLY A 289 9.39 0.96 5.96
CA GLY A 289 9.96 2.20 6.47
C GLY A 289 8.86 3.20 6.86
N ASP A 290 9.27 4.30 7.49
CA ASP A 290 8.39 5.44 7.76
C ASP A 290 7.89 6.04 6.43
N MET A 291 6.57 6.23 6.32
CA MET A 291 5.95 6.68 5.08
C MET A 291 6.09 8.20 4.86
N GLN A 292 6.54 8.95 5.86
CA GLN A 292 6.74 10.40 5.76
C GLN A 292 8.19 10.77 5.47
N SER A 293 9.16 10.02 5.99
CA SER A 293 10.58 10.38 5.87
C SER A 293 11.53 9.19 5.76
N GLY A 294 11.00 7.97 5.76
CA GLY A 294 11.78 6.74 5.75
C GLY A 294 12.35 6.38 4.40
N THR A 295 13.42 5.58 4.44
CA THR A 295 14.03 4.98 3.25
C THR A 295 14.10 3.48 3.42
N ALA A 296 13.64 2.74 2.41
CA ALA A 296 13.86 1.30 2.29
C ALA A 296 14.87 1.03 1.17
N ASN A 297 16.01 0.42 1.51
CA ASN A 297 17.04 0.01 0.56
C ASN A 297 16.97 -1.51 0.39
N ILE A 298 16.62 -1.95 -0.80
CA ILE A 298 16.30 -3.34 -1.12
C ILE A 298 17.39 -3.90 -2.03
N ALA A 299 18.15 -4.83 -1.50
CA ALA A 299 19.16 -5.61 -2.21
C ALA A 299 19.10 -7.07 -1.73
N GLY A 300 20.00 -7.93 -2.21
CA GLY A 300 20.06 -9.35 -1.81
C GLY A 300 18.87 -10.15 -2.35
N THR A 301 18.25 -11.00 -1.51
CA THR A 301 17.18 -11.92 -1.93
C THR A 301 15.96 -11.79 -1.03
N LEU A 302 14.76 -11.69 -1.66
CA LEU A 302 13.45 -11.82 -1.01
C LEU A 302 12.70 -12.97 -1.70
N ASP A 303 12.47 -14.07 -1.01
CA ASP A 303 11.85 -15.28 -1.55
C ASP A 303 10.55 -15.64 -0.80
N ALA A 304 9.43 -15.36 -1.45
CA ALA A 304 8.09 -15.79 -1.04
C ALA A 304 7.45 -16.72 -2.07
N SER A 305 8.26 -17.54 -2.74
CA SER A 305 7.83 -18.51 -3.76
C SER A 305 7.06 -19.69 -3.18
N ALA A 306 6.44 -20.46 -4.06
CA ALA A 306 5.76 -21.72 -3.73
C ALA A 306 6.35 -22.88 -4.57
N PRO A 307 7.60 -23.30 -4.32
CA PRO A 307 8.29 -24.27 -5.15
C PRO A 307 7.65 -25.67 -5.08
N ASP A 308 7.11 -26.06 -3.95
CA ASP A 308 6.55 -27.39 -3.68
C ASP A 308 5.03 -27.49 -3.89
N GLY A 309 4.39 -26.38 -4.36
CA GLY A 309 2.95 -26.29 -4.60
C GLY A 309 2.28 -25.19 -3.79
N GLY A 310 1.01 -24.91 -4.12
CA GLY A 310 0.28 -23.75 -3.60
C GLY A 310 0.52 -22.48 -4.41
N ASN A 311 -0.02 -21.36 -3.94
CA ASN A 311 0.16 -20.04 -4.56
C ASN A 311 1.41 -19.35 -4.02
N GLY A 312 2.01 -18.51 -4.84
CA GLY A 312 3.09 -17.62 -4.41
C GLY A 312 2.64 -16.67 -3.30
N GLY A 313 3.58 -16.28 -2.46
CA GLY A 313 3.32 -15.40 -1.31
C GLY A 313 3.25 -13.92 -1.69
N PHE A 314 3.39 -13.08 -0.67
CA PHE A 314 3.30 -11.63 -0.81
C PHE A 314 4.56 -10.96 -0.28
N ILE A 315 5.09 -10.03 -1.05
CA ILE A 315 6.22 -9.18 -0.67
C ILE A 315 5.77 -7.73 -0.72
N GLU A 316 6.07 -6.96 0.32
CA GLU A 316 5.83 -5.52 0.38
C GLU A 316 7.11 -4.78 0.74
N THR A 317 7.40 -3.72 0.00
CA THR A 317 8.50 -2.80 0.24
C THR A 317 7.96 -1.38 0.21
N SER A 318 7.78 -0.79 1.38
CA SER A 318 7.06 0.48 1.55
C SER A 318 7.86 1.45 2.41
N ALA A 319 8.01 2.68 1.97
CA ALA A 319 8.63 3.80 2.68
C ALA A 319 8.39 5.08 1.87
N ALA A 320 8.66 6.27 2.44
CA ALA A 320 8.66 7.51 1.67
C ALA A 320 9.56 7.42 0.43
N THR A 321 10.71 6.75 0.55
CA THR A 321 11.62 6.46 -0.57
C THR A 321 11.97 4.97 -0.56
N VAL A 322 11.75 4.29 -1.67
CA VAL A 322 12.15 2.89 -1.86
C VAL A 322 13.24 2.83 -2.94
N ASN A 323 14.42 2.33 -2.60
CA ASN A 323 15.54 2.15 -3.53
C ASN A 323 15.78 0.66 -3.75
N ILE A 324 15.75 0.23 -4.99
CA ILE A 324 15.91 -1.16 -5.38
C ILE A 324 17.22 -1.30 -6.15
N ALA A 325 18.15 -2.06 -5.62
CA ALA A 325 19.47 -2.24 -6.21
C ALA A 325 19.41 -3.14 -7.45
N ASP A 326 20.26 -2.87 -8.41
CA ASP A 326 20.49 -3.80 -9.52
C ASP A 326 21.03 -5.14 -9.00
N GLY A 327 20.59 -6.24 -9.58
CA GLY A 327 20.95 -7.59 -9.16
C GLY A 327 20.18 -8.13 -7.95
N VAL A 328 19.22 -7.38 -7.40
CA VAL A 328 18.25 -7.90 -6.41
C VAL A 328 17.53 -9.13 -6.97
N ARG A 329 17.25 -10.10 -6.12
CA ARG A 329 16.44 -11.27 -6.46
C ARG A 329 15.15 -11.26 -5.65
N ILE A 330 14.04 -11.06 -6.33
CA ILE A 330 12.71 -11.10 -5.71
C ILE A 330 11.91 -12.18 -6.41
N THR A 331 11.31 -13.09 -5.66
CA THR A 331 10.49 -14.15 -6.25
C THR A 331 9.27 -14.47 -5.43
N THR A 332 8.14 -14.50 -6.13
CA THR A 332 6.86 -15.00 -5.65
C THR A 332 6.34 -16.10 -6.59
N ALA A 333 7.24 -16.73 -7.33
CA ALA A 333 6.93 -17.74 -8.34
C ALA A 333 6.17 -18.93 -7.74
N ALA A 334 5.21 -19.46 -8.49
CA ALA A 334 4.43 -20.64 -8.10
C ALA A 334 4.27 -21.55 -9.32
N PRO A 335 5.19 -22.50 -9.57
CA PRO A 335 5.13 -23.39 -10.74
C PRO A 335 3.84 -24.21 -10.83
N PHE A 336 3.20 -24.49 -9.70
CA PHE A 336 2.00 -25.31 -9.59
C PHE A 336 0.77 -24.52 -9.12
N GLY A 337 0.85 -23.18 -9.10
CA GLY A 337 -0.22 -22.32 -8.62
C GLY A 337 -0.21 -20.93 -9.27
N VAL A 338 -0.89 -20.00 -8.62
CA VAL A 338 -0.91 -18.60 -9.06
C VAL A 338 0.31 -17.89 -8.52
N THR A 339 1.07 -17.23 -9.41
CA THR A 339 2.18 -16.34 -9.03
C THR A 339 1.72 -15.30 -8.03
N GLY A 340 2.54 -15.06 -6.99
CA GLY A 340 2.26 -14.05 -5.97
C GLY A 340 2.54 -12.62 -6.44
N THR A 341 2.52 -11.69 -5.52
CA THR A 341 2.63 -10.25 -5.80
C THR A 341 3.75 -9.60 -5.01
N TRP A 342 4.50 -8.72 -5.67
CA TRP A 342 5.39 -7.77 -5.04
C TRP A 342 4.79 -6.37 -5.12
N LEU A 343 4.51 -5.76 -3.96
CA LEU A 343 4.04 -4.39 -3.80
C LEU A 343 5.20 -3.46 -3.46
N ILE A 344 5.28 -2.34 -4.15
CA ILE A 344 6.22 -1.24 -3.90
C ILE A 344 5.37 0.02 -3.65
N ASP A 345 5.49 0.63 -2.46
CA ASP A 345 4.62 1.75 -2.07
C ASP A 345 5.46 2.95 -1.56
N PRO A 346 6.00 3.79 -2.46
CA PRO A 346 6.71 5.04 -2.13
C PRO A 346 5.82 6.28 -2.24
N ALA A 347 6.40 7.47 -1.95
CA ALA A 347 5.75 8.76 -2.21
C ALA A 347 5.64 9.05 -3.73
N ASP A 348 6.77 9.05 -4.44
CA ASP A 348 6.89 9.07 -5.91
C ASP A 348 7.71 7.87 -6.38
N PHE A 349 7.60 7.50 -7.66
CA PHE A 349 8.40 6.40 -8.19
C PHE A 349 8.96 6.67 -9.59
N ILE A 350 10.25 6.49 -9.73
CA ILE A 350 10.98 6.73 -10.98
C ILE A 350 11.68 5.45 -11.42
N ILE A 351 11.29 4.92 -12.57
CA ILE A 351 11.98 3.82 -13.24
C ILE A 351 12.98 4.45 -14.21
N ALA A 352 14.28 4.38 -13.91
CA ALA A 352 15.33 5.00 -14.73
C ALA A 352 16.63 4.20 -14.68
N PRO A 353 17.48 4.25 -15.72
CA PRO A 353 18.72 3.49 -15.76
C PRO A 353 19.71 3.94 -14.68
N THR A 354 19.63 5.20 -14.24
CA THR A 354 20.42 5.77 -13.15
C THR A 354 19.63 6.85 -12.45
N GLY A 355 19.79 6.98 -11.13
CA GLY A 355 19.14 8.02 -10.33
C GLY A 355 17.63 7.83 -10.13
N GLY A 356 17.08 6.69 -10.51
CA GLY A 356 15.72 6.27 -10.21
C GLY A 356 15.64 5.34 -9.01
N ASN A 357 14.44 4.89 -8.71
CA ASN A 357 14.15 3.93 -7.64
C ASN A 357 14.50 2.49 -8.06
N ILE A 358 14.37 2.18 -9.35
CA ILE A 358 14.70 0.90 -9.99
C ILE A 358 15.09 1.13 -11.45
N SER A 359 15.97 0.29 -12.01
CA SER A 359 16.22 0.29 -13.46
C SER A 359 15.14 -0.50 -14.21
N GLY A 360 14.88 -0.14 -15.46
CA GLY A 360 13.96 -0.88 -16.33
C GLY A 360 14.41 -2.33 -16.52
N ALA A 361 15.70 -2.57 -16.60
CA ALA A 361 16.29 -3.91 -16.71
C ALA A 361 16.00 -4.75 -15.46
N THR A 362 16.21 -4.19 -14.26
CA THR A 362 15.91 -4.87 -12.99
C THR A 362 14.42 -5.17 -12.87
N LEU A 363 13.54 -4.21 -13.15
CA LEU A 363 12.09 -4.43 -13.11
C LEU A 363 11.65 -5.50 -14.12
N SER A 364 12.20 -5.45 -15.34
CA SER A 364 11.94 -6.46 -16.38
C SER A 364 12.29 -7.87 -15.92
N ALA A 365 13.45 -8.04 -15.27
CA ALA A 365 13.87 -9.34 -14.74
C ALA A 365 12.91 -9.86 -13.64
N GLN A 366 12.38 -8.98 -12.79
CA GLN A 366 11.43 -9.39 -11.74
C GLN A 366 10.05 -9.78 -12.34
N LEU A 367 9.62 -9.12 -13.40
CA LEU A 367 8.33 -9.39 -14.07
C LEU A 367 8.27 -10.75 -14.76
N VAL A 368 9.40 -11.41 -14.97
CA VAL A 368 9.43 -12.78 -15.54
C VAL A 368 8.68 -13.79 -14.67
N THR A 369 8.74 -13.62 -13.34
CA THR A 369 8.20 -14.57 -12.35
C THR A 369 7.29 -13.95 -11.31
N ASN A 370 7.11 -12.64 -11.31
CA ASN A 370 6.29 -11.95 -10.30
C ASN A 370 5.30 -11.01 -10.96
N SER A 371 4.11 -10.87 -10.38
CA SER A 371 3.30 -9.69 -10.63
C SER A 371 3.80 -8.56 -9.73
N VAL A 372 4.01 -7.38 -10.30
CA VAL A 372 4.56 -6.21 -9.60
C VAL A 372 3.51 -5.09 -9.56
N VAL A 373 3.27 -4.57 -8.38
CA VAL A 373 2.39 -3.41 -8.16
C VAL A 373 3.24 -2.27 -7.62
N ILE A 374 3.30 -1.18 -8.35
CA ILE A 374 3.89 0.09 -7.91
C ILE A 374 2.72 1.02 -7.60
N SER A 375 2.60 1.44 -6.33
CA SER A 375 1.49 2.27 -5.87
C SER A 375 2.04 3.47 -5.11
N THR A 376 1.84 4.67 -5.63
CA THR A 376 2.30 5.88 -4.95
C THR A 376 1.23 6.47 -4.04
N MET A 377 1.67 7.25 -3.06
CA MET A 377 0.81 7.79 -2.01
C MET A 377 0.33 9.21 -2.30
N THR A 378 -0.62 9.65 -1.46
CA THR A 378 -1.02 11.07 -1.38
C THR A 378 0.19 11.96 -1.08
N PRO A 379 0.28 13.15 -1.72
CA PRO A 379 1.28 14.13 -1.35
C PRO A 379 1.15 14.48 0.13
N ASP A 380 2.20 14.26 0.86
CA ASP A 380 2.34 14.66 2.24
C ASP A 380 3.70 15.31 2.49
N ALA A 381 4.15 15.36 3.74
CA ALA A 381 5.30 16.14 4.19
C ALA A 381 6.64 15.92 3.44
N THR A 382 6.77 14.92 2.60
CA THR A 382 8.02 14.63 1.86
C THR A 382 8.15 15.40 0.55
N GLY A 383 7.08 16.07 0.09
CA GLY A 383 7.06 16.84 -1.15
C GLY A 383 6.89 16.02 -2.42
N GLY A 384 6.60 14.72 -2.31
CA GLY A 384 6.17 13.89 -3.44
C GLY A 384 4.79 14.29 -3.95
N ASN A 385 4.54 14.09 -5.23
CA ASN A 385 3.24 14.37 -5.84
C ASN A 385 2.38 13.13 -6.04
N GLY A 386 2.91 11.95 -5.74
CA GLY A 386 2.28 10.69 -6.04
C GLY A 386 2.38 10.32 -7.53
N ASP A 387 3.45 10.72 -8.20
CA ASP A 387 3.66 10.46 -9.62
C ASP A 387 4.49 9.19 -9.85
N ILE A 388 4.23 8.57 -11.02
CA ILE A 388 5.07 7.48 -11.52
C ILE A 388 5.67 7.87 -12.87
N PHE A 389 7.00 7.73 -13.01
CA PHE A 389 7.72 8.01 -14.25
C PHE A 389 8.41 6.74 -14.77
N VAL A 390 8.06 6.31 -15.98
CA VAL A 390 8.76 5.25 -16.70
C VAL A 390 9.77 5.90 -17.64
N ASN A 391 10.98 6.16 -17.14
CA ASN A 391 12.07 6.80 -17.87
C ASN A 391 13.12 5.81 -18.38
N ASP A 392 12.90 4.50 -18.16
CA ASP A 392 13.70 3.40 -18.73
C ASP A 392 12.78 2.36 -19.34
N ALA A 393 13.28 1.66 -20.37
CA ALA A 393 12.50 0.66 -21.10
C ALA A 393 12.24 -0.58 -20.23
N ILE A 394 11.01 -1.09 -20.30
CA ILE A 394 10.60 -2.30 -19.60
C ILE A 394 10.24 -3.34 -20.65
N SER A 395 10.87 -4.53 -20.58
CA SER A 395 10.59 -5.61 -21.52
C SER A 395 10.69 -6.96 -20.83
N TRP A 396 9.61 -7.74 -20.87
CA TRP A 396 9.62 -9.06 -20.24
C TRP A 396 8.79 -10.09 -21.02
N THR A 397 9.14 -11.33 -20.78
CA THR A 397 8.33 -12.50 -21.15
C THR A 397 8.08 -13.31 -19.90
N ALA A 398 6.83 -13.39 -19.45
CA ALA A 398 6.52 -14.16 -18.25
C ALA A 398 6.75 -15.65 -18.47
N SER A 399 7.38 -16.30 -17.50
CA SER A 399 7.61 -17.75 -17.50
C SER A 399 6.48 -18.46 -16.76
N GLY A 400 5.71 -19.30 -17.45
CA GLY A 400 4.55 -19.98 -16.87
C GLY A 400 3.27 -19.14 -16.97
N SER A 401 2.65 -18.82 -15.85
CA SER A 401 1.45 -17.98 -15.83
C SER A 401 1.74 -16.53 -16.22
N PRO A 402 0.79 -15.82 -16.86
CA PRO A 402 0.94 -14.41 -17.15
C PRO A 402 1.20 -13.58 -15.87
N THR A 403 2.15 -12.66 -15.96
CA THR A 403 2.43 -11.70 -14.91
C THR A 403 1.88 -10.32 -15.28
N THR A 404 1.63 -9.49 -14.26
CA THR A 404 1.04 -8.16 -14.44
C THR A 404 1.95 -7.09 -13.84
N LEU A 405 2.26 -6.06 -14.65
CA LEU A 405 2.77 -4.80 -14.15
C LEU A 405 1.59 -3.87 -13.88
N THR A 406 1.45 -3.44 -12.63
CA THR A 406 0.46 -2.44 -12.23
C THR A 406 1.17 -1.16 -11.80
N LEU A 407 0.86 -0.04 -12.46
CA LEU A 407 1.32 1.30 -12.11
C LEU A 407 0.12 2.08 -11.58
N ASN A 408 0.09 2.32 -10.28
CA ASN A 408 -1.03 2.97 -9.61
C ASN A 408 -0.57 4.32 -9.03
N GLY A 409 -0.61 5.36 -9.85
CA GLY A 409 -0.23 6.72 -9.46
C GLY A 409 -1.33 7.43 -8.66
N PHE A 410 -0.98 8.05 -7.54
CA PHE A 410 -1.93 8.93 -6.86
C PHE A 410 -2.31 10.11 -7.74
N ARG A 411 -1.36 10.70 -8.48
CA ARG A 411 -1.58 11.82 -9.38
C ARG A 411 -1.42 11.40 -10.84
N ASP A 412 -0.21 11.37 -11.39
CA ASP A 412 0.04 11.13 -12.81
C ASP A 412 0.90 9.89 -13.04
N VAL A 413 0.69 9.24 -14.17
CA VAL A 413 1.60 8.21 -14.69
C VAL A 413 2.12 8.64 -16.06
N ASN A 414 3.45 8.78 -16.17
CA ASN A 414 4.14 9.22 -17.37
C ASN A 414 5.00 8.08 -17.95
N ILE A 415 4.60 7.53 -19.09
CA ILE A 415 5.29 6.44 -19.77
C ILE A 415 6.18 7.03 -20.86
N ASN A 416 7.43 7.33 -20.51
CA ASN A 416 8.39 8.03 -21.36
C ASN A 416 9.33 7.08 -22.12
N ARG A 417 9.26 5.77 -21.85
CA ARG A 417 10.02 4.72 -22.53
C ARG A 417 9.13 3.51 -22.81
N ALA A 418 9.53 2.73 -23.79
CA ALA A 418 8.74 1.61 -24.28
C ALA A 418 8.46 0.56 -23.20
N ILE A 419 7.24 0.02 -23.22
CA ILE A 419 6.85 -1.14 -22.43
C ILE A 419 6.49 -2.26 -23.41
N THR A 420 7.17 -3.41 -23.29
CA THR A 420 6.92 -4.59 -24.11
C THR A 420 6.69 -5.81 -23.21
N ALA A 421 5.56 -6.49 -23.40
CA ALA A 421 5.22 -7.67 -22.62
C ALA A 421 4.82 -8.84 -23.54
N THR A 422 5.34 -10.02 -23.25
CA THR A 422 4.86 -11.28 -23.81
C THR A 422 4.36 -12.16 -22.69
N ASN A 423 3.16 -12.68 -22.82
CA ASN A 423 2.45 -13.40 -21.75
C ASN A 423 2.36 -12.52 -20.47
N GLY A 424 2.10 -11.23 -20.67
CA GLY A 424 2.14 -10.25 -19.60
C GLY A 424 1.14 -9.12 -19.82
N ASN A 425 0.55 -8.64 -18.72
CA ASN A 425 -0.46 -7.60 -18.71
C ASN A 425 0.11 -6.28 -18.21
N LEU A 426 -0.45 -5.17 -18.69
CA LEU A 426 -0.20 -3.84 -18.15
C LEU A 426 -1.49 -3.21 -17.62
N VAL A 427 -1.45 -2.79 -16.38
CA VAL A 427 -2.51 -2.02 -15.71
C VAL A 427 -1.92 -0.68 -15.29
N VAL A 428 -2.51 0.40 -15.75
CA VAL A 428 -2.15 1.76 -15.32
C VAL A 428 -3.40 2.45 -14.78
N CYS A 429 -3.35 2.83 -13.52
CA CYS A 429 -4.41 3.58 -12.88
C CYS A 429 -3.83 4.84 -12.22
N CYS A 430 -4.51 5.97 -12.35
CA CYS A 430 -4.07 7.18 -11.66
C CYS A 430 -5.24 8.11 -11.33
N GLY A 431 -4.97 9.00 -10.37
CA GLY A 431 -5.96 10.00 -9.95
C GLY A 431 -6.15 11.12 -10.93
N ARG A 432 -5.18 11.43 -11.80
CA ARG A 432 -5.26 12.52 -12.77
C ARG A 432 -5.00 12.04 -14.19
N ASP A 433 -3.76 12.10 -14.69
CA ASP A 433 -3.46 11.88 -16.10
C ASP A 433 -2.56 10.68 -16.35
N ILE A 434 -2.85 9.94 -17.43
CA ILE A 434 -1.93 8.96 -18.00
C ILE A 434 -1.41 9.51 -19.31
N ASN A 435 -0.08 9.66 -19.41
CA ASN A 435 0.60 10.13 -20.61
C ASN A 435 1.43 9.00 -21.22
N VAL A 436 1.00 8.49 -22.38
CA VAL A 436 1.72 7.46 -23.13
C VAL A 436 2.64 8.15 -24.13
N ASN A 437 3.86 8.47 -23.69
CA ASN A 437 4.89 9.19 -24.46
C ASN A 437 5.86 8.23 -25.18
N ALA A 438 5.63 6.90 -25.10
CA ALA A 438 6.44 5.90 -25.78
C ALA A 438 5.59 4.66 -26.10
N PRO A 439 6.01 3.80 -27.05
CA PRO A 439 5.21 2.66 -27.48
C PRO A 439 4.93 1.66 -26.35
N ILE A 440 3.71 1.11 -26.34
CA ILE A 440 3.32 0.00 -25.49
C ILE A 440 2.90 -1.17 -26.39
N THR A 441 3.47 -2.35 -26.15
CA THR A 441 3.16 -3.56 -26.90
C THR A 441 2.95 -4.73 -25.96
N THR A 442 1.82 -5.44 -26.14
CA THR A 442 1.57 -6.71 -25.43
C THR A 442 1.25 -7.82 -26.42
N THR A 443 1.69 -9.04 -26.10
CA THR A 443 1.32 -10.27 -26.78
C THR A 443 0.85 -11.28 -25.74
N ASN A 444 -0.29 -11.93 -25.95
CA ASN A 444 -0.94 -12.80 -24.97
C ASN A 444 -1.14 -12.08 -23.62
N GLY A 445 -1.63 -10.83 -23.67
CA GLY A 445 -1.87 -10.04 -22.49
C GLY A 445 -2.57 -8.73 -22.82
N SER A 446 -3.27 -8.18 -21.84
CA SER A 446 -4.15 -7.02 -21.97
C SER A 446 -3.52 -5.73 -21.45
N ILE A 447 -4.05 -4.61 -21.94
CA ILE A 447 -3.67 -3.26 -21.52
C ILE A 447 -4.91 -2.57 -20.94
N LEU A 448 -4.77 -2.06 -19.73
CA LEU A 448 -5.76 -1.20 -19.08
C LEU A 448 -5.11 0.12 -18.72
N LEU A 449 -5.62 1.22 -19.29
CA LEU A 449 -5.25 2.58 -18.89
C LEU A 449 -6.51 3.26 -18.34
N ASN A 450 -6.51 3.61 -17.05
CA ASN A 450 -7.65 4.23 -16.37
C ASN A 450 -7.23 5.48 -15.61
N ALA A 451 -7.58 6.65 -16.11
CA ALA A 451 -7.25 7.94 -15.53
C ALA A 451 -8.47 8.59 -14.86
N GLY A 452 -8.24 9.24 -13.72
CA GLY A 452 -9.27 10.05 -13.08
C GLY A 452 -9.64 11.28 -13.92
N ARG A 453 -8.70 11.81 -14.74
CA ARG A 453 -8.96 12.88 -15.70
C ARG A 453 -8.74 12.40 -17.13
N ASP A 454 -7.52 12.45 -17.68
CA ASP A 454 -7.28 12.20 -19.11
C ASP A 454 -6.34 11.01 -19.36
N VAL A 455 -6.67 10.23 -20.39
CA VAL A 455 -5.74 9.28 -21.00
C VAL A 455 -5.26 9.86 -22.33
N ARG A 456 -3.94 10.08 -22.46
CA ARG A 456 -3.33 10.66 -23.66
C ARG A 456 -2.38 9.66 -24.33
N VAL A 457 -2.72 9.24 -25.53
CA VAL A 457 -1.96 8.24 -26.32
C VAL A 457 -1.19 8.96 -27.43
N PHE A 458 0.03 9.43 -27.11
CA PHE A 458 0.92 10.11 -28.06
C PHE A 458 1.78 9.15 -28.88
N HIS A 459 1.88 7.88 -28.48
CA HIS A 459 2.65 6.85 -29.18
C HIS A 459 1.87 5.54 -29.35
N ALA A 460 2.39 4.67 -30.21
CA ALA A 460 1.72 3.43 -30.62
C ALA A 460 1.33 2.55 -29.42
N LEU A 461 0.10 2.07 -29.46
CA LEU A 461 -0.47 1.11 -28.51
C LEU A 461 -0.88 -0.14 -29.27
N THR A 462 -0.25 -1.27 -29.00
CA THR A 462 -0.46 -2.50 -29.75
C THR A 462 -0.73 -3.68 -28.84
N THR A 463 -1.75 -4.47 -29.16
CA THR A 463 -2.05 -5.73 -28.44
C THR A 463 -2.37 -6.83 -29.45
N THR A 464 -1.76 -8.00 -29.27
CA THR A 464 -2.10 -9.24 -29.97
C THR A 464 -2.54 -10.28 -28.96
N ASP A 465 -3.68 -10.92 -29.17
CA ASP A 465 -4.27 -11.91 -28.26
C ASP A 465 -4.48 -11.36 -26.84
N GLY A 466 -5.02 -10.14 -26.79
CA GLY A 466 -5.28 -9.41 -25.55
C GLY A 466 -6.42 -8.40 -25.73
N ASN A 467 -6.79 -7.72 -24.66
CA ASN A 467 -7.81 -6.67 -24.68
C ASN A 467 -7.19 -5.31 -24.39
N ILE A 468 -7.77 -4.25 -24.91
CA ILE A 468 -7.40 -2.87 -24.57
C ILE A 468 -8.61 -2.17 -23.97
N ALA A 469 -8.41 -1.54 -22.81
CA ALA A 469 -9.37 -0.62 -22.23
C ALA A 469 -8.70 0.72 -21.92
N LEU A 470 -9.24 1.79 -22.48
CA LEU A 470 -8.84 3.17 -22.23
C LEU A 470 -10.02 3.89 -21.58
N CYS A 471 -9.88 4.28 -20.33
CA CYS A 471 -10.93 4.86 -19.54
C CYS A 471 -10.48 6.16 -18.92
N ALA A 472 -11.24 7.22 -19.13
CA ALA A 472 -10.96 8.54 -18.61
C ALA A 472 -12.19 9.12 -17.91
N GLY A 473 -11.95 9.76 -16.77
CA GLY A 473 -12.97 10.58 -16.14
C GLY A 473 -13.40 11.72 -17.04
N HIS A 474 -12.47 12.26 -17.83
CA HIS A 474 -12.69 13.35 -18.78
C HIS A 474 -12.35 12.89 -20.21
N ASP A 475 -11.16 13.15 -20.77
CA ASP A 475 -10.86 12.88 -22.18
C ASP A 475 -10.01 11.62 -22.41
N VAL A 476 -10.31 10.91 -23.51
CA VAL A 476 -9.39 9.96 -24.14
C VAL A 476 -8.83 10.58 -25.42
N HIS A 477 -7.57 10.97 -25.40
CA HIS A 477 -6.87 11.53 -26.56
C HIS A 477 -6.12 10.45 -27.33
N ILE A 478 -6.41 10.31 -28.62
CA ILE A 478 -5.77 9.35 -29.52
C ILE A 478 -5.02 10.15 -30.59
N ASP A 479 -3.71 10.27 -30.40
CA ASP A 479 -2.83 11.02 -31.32
C ASP A 479 -1.96 10.08 -32.16
N ALA A 480 -1.91 8.79 -31.80
CA ALA A 480 -1.08 7.80 -32.44
C ALA A 480 -1.85 6.52 -32.76
N LYS A 481 -1.15 5.59 -33.46
CA LYS A 481 -1.71 4.33 -33.90
C LYS A 481 -2.09 3.43 -32.73
N VAL A 482 -3.36 3.00 -32.68
CA VAL A 482 -3.82 1.95 -31.78
C VAL A 482 -4.17 0.72 -32.60
N THR A 483 -3.62 -0.44 -32.24
CA THR A 483 -3.84 -1.70 -32.95
C THR A 483 -4.21 -2.81 -31.98
N LEU A 484 -5.29 -3.52 -32.27
CA LEU A 484 -5.69 -4.71 -31.55
C LEU A 484 -5.94 -5.84 -32.53
N THR A 485 -5.21 -6.95 -32.37
CA THR A 485 -5.39 -8.15 -33.17
C THR A 485 -5.84 -9.28 -32.25
N ARG A 486 -7.07 -9.71 -32.39
CA ARG A 486 -7.77 -10.70 -31.57
C ARG A 486 -7.83 -10.33 -30.08
N GLY A 487 -9.02 -10.32 -29.54
CA GLY A 487 -9.24 -10.22 -28.10
C GLY A 487 -9.08 -11.57 -27.40
N THR A 488 -9.04 -11.58 -26.07
CA THR A 488 -8.93 -12.80 -25.26
C THR A 488 -10.03 -12.91 -24.21
N THR A 489 -10.48 -14.13 -23.95
CA THR A 489 -11.36 -14.48 -22.82
C THR A 489 -10.62 -15.20 -21.70
N ILE A 490 -9.35 -15.53 -21.92
CA ILE A 490 -8.52 -16.26 -20.94
C ILE A 490 -8.36 -15.39 -19.67
N PRO A 491 -8.83 -15.83 -18.50
CA PRO A 491 -8.89 -14.97 -17.32
C PRO A 491 -7.54 -14.35 -16.93
N ALA A 492 -6.46 -15.11 -17.01
CA ALA A 492 -5.12 -14.63 -16.64
C ALA A 492 -4.56 -13.57 -17.62
N GLN A 493 -5.05 -13.54 -18.86
CA GLN A 493 -4.61 -12.62 -19.92
C GLN A 493 -5.59 -11.45 -20.10
N SER A 494 -6.86 -11.64 -19.77
CA SER A 494 -7.93 -10.67 -20.07
C SER A 494 -8.04 -9.54 -19.06
N LEU A 495 -7.44 -9.66 -17.89
CA LEU A 495 -7.64 -8.73 -16.73
C LEU A 495 -9.12 -8.59 -16.31
N GLY A 496 -10.00 -9.53 -16.73
CA GLY A 496 -11.44 -9.39 -16.55
C GLY A 496 -12.08 -8.32 -17.44
N LEU A 497 -11.34 -7.75 -18.40
CA LEU A 497 -11.84 -6.75 -19.34
C LEU A 497 -12.79 -7.39 -20.35
N PRO A 498 -13.74 -6.61 -20.89
CA PRO A 498 -14.51 -7.02 -22.05
C PRO A 498 -13.59 -7.35 -23.23
N VAL A 499 -13.90 -8.43 -23.97
CA VAL A 499 -13.12 -8.84 -25.13
C VAL A 499 -13.04 -7.71 -26.15
N GLY A 500 -11.84 -7.43 -26.65
CA GLY A 500 -11.58 -6.44 -27.69
C GLY A 500 -11.15 -5.08 -27.15
N LEU A 501 -11.53 -4.01 -27.87
CA LEU A 501 -11.21 -2.64 -27.52
C LEU A 501 -12.38 -1.98 -26.82
N THR A 502 -12.12 -1.38 -25.67
CA THR A 502 -13.11 -0.58 -24.93
C THR A 502 -12.57 0.86 -24.73
N LEU A 503 -13.31 1.86 -25.14
CA LEU A 503 -13.02 3.27 -24.89
C LEU A 503 -14.15 3.85 -24.03
N ILE A 504 -13.81 4.45 -22.89
CA ILE A 504 -14.75 5.16 -22.02
C ILE A 504 -14.21 6.56 -21.77
N SER A 505 -15.00 7.59 -22.07
CA SER A 505 -14.62 9.00 -21.83
C SER A 505 -15.74 9.75 -21.15
N GLY A 506 -15.39 10.72 -20.30
CA GLY A 506 -16.36 11.56 -19.61
C GLY A 506 -17.10 10.83 -18.47
N ALA A 507 -16.51 9.76 -17.92
CA ALA A 507 -17.12 8.95 -16.86
C ALA A 507 -17.35 9.71 -15.54
N SER A 508 -16.60 10.80 -15.30
CA SER A 508 -16.76 11.71 -14.16
C SER A 508 -17.71 12.86 -14.42
N GLY A 509 -18.38 12.91 -15.60
CA GLY A 509 -19.38 13.90 -15.93
C GLY A 509 -20.61 13.82 -15.02
N GLN A 510 -21.45 14.87 -15.09
CA GLN A 510 -22.67 14.98 -14.29
C GLN A 510 -23.92 15.00 -15.16
N GLY A 511 -23.76 14.89 -16.47
CA GLY A 511 -24.81 14.93 -17.47
C GLY A 511 -24.24 15.26 -18.85
N PRO A 512 -25.05 15.32 -19.92
CA PRO A 512 -24.59 15.63 -21.26
C PRO A 512 -23.96 17.01 -21.29
N GLY A 513 -22.73 17.11 -21.79
CA GLY A 513 -21.95 18.34 -21.86
C GLY A 513 -21.47 18.90 -20.53
N VAL A 514 -21.88 18.34 -19.38
CA VAL A 514 -21.52 18.83 -18.05
C VAL A 514 -20.37 17.99 -17.45
N GLY A 515 -19.35 18.67 -16.95
CA GLY A 515 -18.13 18.00 -16.48
C GLY A 515 -17.32 17.41 -17.60
N GLY A 516 -17.77 17.56 -18.83
CA GLY A 516 -17.03 17.35 -20.06
C GLY A 516 -16.46 15.98 -20.31
N GLY A 517 -15.65 15.94 -21.32
CA GLY A 517 -14.87 14.79 -21.71
C GLY A 517 -15.49 14.03 -22.87
N THR A 518 -14.63 13.76 -23.85
CA THR A 518 -14.97 13.00 -25.05
C THR A 518 -13.76 12.22 -25.54
N ILE A 519 -13.95 11.45 -26.62
CA ILE A 519 -12.82 10.84 -27.32
C ILE A 519 -12.32 11.83 -28.38
N VAL A 520 -11.10 12.29 -28.21
CA VAL A 520 -10.45 13.27 -29.08
C VAL A 520 -9.43 12.56 -29.98
N PHE A 521 -9.59 12.69 -31.27
CA PHE A 521 -8.62 12.22 -32.26
C PHE A 521 -7.83 13.40 -32.81
N ALA A 522 -6.50 13.35 -32.74
CA ALA A 522 -5.70 14.37 -33.42
C ALA A 522 -6.01 14.40 -34.94
N PRO A 523 -5.92 15.56 -35.60
CA PRO A 523 -6.30 15.68 -37.01
C PRO A 523 -5.55 14.72 -37.95
N LEU A 524 -4.32 14.36 -37.60
CA LEU A 524 -3.46 13.45 -38.37
C LEU A 524 -3.32 12.05 -37.76
N ALA A 525 -4.06 11.76 -36.69
CA ALA A 525 -4.02 10.44 -36.05
C ALA A 525 -4.49 9.38 -37.05
N PRO A 526 -3.73 8.28 -37.19
CA PRO A 526 -4.18 7.16 -38.03
C PRO A 526 -5.41 6.51 -37.40
N PRO A 527 -6.34 5.97 -38.22
CA PRO A 527 -7.48 5.24 -37.69
C PRO A 527 -7.05 4.07 -36.80
N ILE A 528 -7.81 3.83 -35.73
CA ILE A 528 -7.63 2.66 -34.86
C ILE A 528 -7.91 1.40 -35.66
N THR A 529 -6.99 0.44 -35.66
CA THR A 529 -7.16 -0.84 -36.37
C THR A 529 -7.54 -1.93 -35.38
N VAL A 530 -8.68 -2.58 -35.63
CA VAL A 530 -9.12 -3.72 -34.82
C VAL A 530 -9.46 -4.90 -35.73
N THR A 531 -8.83 -6.03 -35.49
CA THR A 531 -8.99 -7.26 -36.27
C THR A 531 -9.58 -8.36 -35.37
N ALA A 532 -10.62 -9.03 -35.83
CA ALA A 532 -11.26 -10.19 -35.20
C ALA A 532 -11.67 -9.97 -33.72
N ALA A 533 -12.10 -8.75 -33.38
CA ALA A 533 -12.53 -8.43 -32.02
C ALA A 533 -13.53 -7.24 -32.01
N PRO A 534 -14.47 -7.19 -31.05
CA PRO A 534 -15.42 -6.08 -30.97
C PRO A 534 -14.76 -4.79 -30.44
N VAL A 535 -15.34 -3.66 -30.86
CA VAL A 535 -15.03 -2.32 -30.34
C VAL A 535 -16.24 -1.79 -29.59
N ARG A 536 -16.03 -1.29 -28.38
CA ARG A 536 -17.05 -0.64 -27.56
C ARG A 536 -16.62 0.77 -27.20
N ILE A 537 -17.48 1.73 -27.46
CA ILE A 537 -17.30 3.12 -27.09
C ILE A 537 -18.44 3.52 -26.17
N ASN A 538 -18.10 4.00 -24.98
CA ASN A 538 -19.03 4.67 -24.10
C ASN A 538 -18.53 6.09 -23.84
N TYR A 539 -19.31 7.10 -24.20
CA TYR A 539 -18.85 8.49 -24.15
C TYR A 539 -19.92 9.42 -23.57
N ASN A 540 -19.48 10.50 -22.94
CA ASN A 540 -20.38 11.58 -22.52
C ASN A 540 -20.71 12.45 -23.75
N PRO A 541 -21.99 12.48 -24.22
CA PRO A 541 -22.38 13.29 -25.36
C PRO A 541 -22.51 14.77 -24.99
N VAL A 542 -22.39 15.66 -25.93
CA VAL A 542 -22.77 17.07 -25.76
C VAL A 542 -24.27 17.19 -25.53
N SER A 543 -25.05 16.37 -26.23
CA SER A 543 -26.51 16.26 -26.09
C SER A 543 -26.97 14.85 -26.46
N TYR A 544 -27.96 14.32 -25.77
CA TYR A 544 -28.58 13.03 -26.14
C TYR A 544 -29.32 13.06 -27.48
N ALA A 545 -29.70 14.26 -27.95
CA ALA A 545 -30.33 14.46 -29.27
C ALA A 545 -29.34 14.43 -30.44
N ALA A 546 -28.03 14.62 -30.16
CA ALA A 546 -26.98 14.70 -31.19
C ALA A 546 -25.85 13.71 -30.87
N PRO A 547 -26.03 12.40 -31.09
CA PRO A 547 -24.98 11.42 -30.89
C PRO A 547 -23.78 11.68 -31.80
N THR A 548 -22.56 11.47 -31.27
CA THR A 548 -21.32 11.53 -32.05
C THR A 548 -21.09 10.20 -32.74
N ASP A 549 -20.81 10.22 -34.06
CA ASP A 549 -20.42 9.04 -34.82
C ASP A 549 -18.87 8.99 -34.93
N PHE A 550 -18.30 7.95 -34.34
CA PHE A 550 -16.86 7.68 -34.42
C PHE A 550 -16.49 6.65 -35.50
N SER A 551 -17.42 6.15 -36.31
CA SER A 551 -17.19 5.04 -37.26
C SER A 551 -16.02 5.29 -38.21
N THR A 552 -15.84 6.51 -38.70
CA THR A 552 -14.75 6.90 -39.59
C THR A 552 -13.36 6.87 -38.97
N LYS A 553 -13.27 6.71 -37.63
CA LYS A 553 -12.02 6.66 -36.89
C LYS A 553 -11.48 5.23 -36.72
N PHE A 554 -12.15 4.24 -37.30
CA PHE A 554 -11.79 2.83 -37.16
C PHE A 554 -11.64 2.12 -38.50
N VAL A 555 -10.65 1.23 -38.57
CA VAL A 555 -10.50 0.20 -39.59
C VAL A 555 -10.78 -1.14 -38.90
N LEU A 556 -11.91 -1.74 -39.25
CA LEU A 556 -12.41 -2.98 -38.68
C LEU A 556 -12.29 -4.11 -39.69
N THR A 557 -11.63 -5.22 -39.32
CA THR A 557 -11.40 -6.37 -40.23
C THR A 557 -11.76 -7.67 -39.54
N GLU A 558 -11.95 -8.74 -40.31
CA GLU A 558 -12.21 -10.11 -39.83
C GLU A 558 -13.40 -10.19 -38.85
N GLY A 559 -14.52 -9.51 -39.16
CA GLY A 559 -15.74 -9.57 -38.36
C GLY A 559 -15.72 -8.66 -37.09
N ALA A 560 -14.72 -7.80 -36.98
CA ALA A 560 -14.74 -6.77 -35.94
C ALA A 560 -15.97 -5.84 -36.13
N ALA A 561 -16.62 -5.49 -35.02
CA ALA A 561 -17.82 -4.66 -35.03
C ALA A 561 -17.72 -3.53 -34.01
N LEU A 562 -18.25 -2.36 -34.37
CA LEU A 562 -18.28 -1.16 -33.52
C LEU A 562 -19.64 -1.02 -32.85
N SER A 563 -19.64 -0.84 -31.53
CA SER A 563 -20.79 -0.44 -30.72
C SER A 563 -20.49 0.89 -30.02
N GLN A 564 -21.39 1.84 -30.17
CA GLN A 564 -21.24 3.19 -29.60
C GLN A 564 -22.45 3.48 -28.70
N LYS A 565 -22.19 3.88 -27.44
CA LYS A 565 -23.21 4.19 -26.45
C LYS A 565 -22.94 5.53 -25.78
N MET A 566 -23.96 6.31 -25.57
CA MET A 566 -23.90 7.53 -24.78
C MET A 566 -23.98 7.20 -23.28
N LEU A 567 -23.18 7.87 -22.45
CA LEU A 567 -23.21 7.68 -21.01
C LEU A 567 -24.45 8.35 -20.41
N LEU A 568 -25.13 7.66 -19.53
CA LEU A 568 -26.19 8.16 -18.67
C LEU A 568 -25.69 8.28 -17.22
N PHE A 569 -26.05 9.39 -16.60
CA PHE A 569 -25.66 9.73 -15.23
C PHE A 569 -26.91 9.63 -14.34
N PRO A 570 -27.07 8.59 -13.53
CA PRO A 570 -28.20 8.47 -12.63
C PRO A 570 -28.29 9.64 -11.66
N LYS A 571 -29.51 10.05 -11.31
CA LYS A 571 -29.80 11.14 -10.40
C LYS A 571 -30.23 10.61 -9.04
N GLY A 572 -29.64 11.12 -7.96
CA GLY A 572 -30.04 10.84 -6.58
C GLY A 572 -30.40 12.12 -5.85
N GLU A 573 -31.67 12.24 -5.39
CA GLU A 573 -32.08 13.36 -4.56
C GLU A 573 -32.86 12.84 -3.34
N LYS A 574 -32.57 13.39 -2.15
CA LYS A 574 -33.36 13.12 -0.96
C LYS A 574 -33.48 14.33 -0.05
N VAL A 575 -34.48 14.30 0.86
CA VAL A 575 -34.55 15.20 2.00
C VAL A 575 -33.61 14.65 3.09
N PHE A 576 -32.93 15.54 3.81
CA PHE A 576 -32.03 15.21 4.90
C PHE A 576 -32.77 14.36 5.96
N ASP A 577 -32.18 13.19 6.22
CA ASP A 577 -32.69 12.20 7.18
C ASP A 577 -31.58 11.67 8.11
N GLY A 578 -30.37 12.28 8.06
CA GLY A 578 -29.20 11.90 8.86
C GLY A 578 -28.45 10.69 8.30
N THR A 579 -28.96 9.99 7.25
CA THR A 579 -28.29 8.83 6.63
C THR A 579 -27.58 9.23 5.35
N ASN A 580 -26.70 8.37 4.85
CA ASN A 580 -26.05 8.52 3.55
C ASN A 580 -26.64 7.62 2.45
N ASN A 581 -27.71 6.88 2.73
CA ASN A 581 -28.39 6.08 1.70
C ASN A 581 -28.97 6.98 0.61
N ALA A 582 -28.79 6.58 -0.65
CA ALA A 582 -29.35 7.27 -1.81
C ALA A 582 -30.36 6.37 -2.53
N VAL A 583 -31.35 6.98 -3.14
CA VAL A 583 -32.24 6.33 -4.09
C VAL A 583 -32.05 7.00 -5.44
N LEU A 584 -31.66 6.23 -6.47
CA LEU A 584 -31.49 6.73 -7.82
C LEU A 584 -32.83 6.59 -8.56
N ASN A 585 -33.37 7.72 -9.06
CA ASN A 585 -34.73 7.80 -9.59
C ASN A 585 -34.83 8.54 -10.93
N GLY A 586 -33.83 8.36 -11.79
CA GLY A 586 -33.77 9.03 -13.10
C GLY A 586 -32.38 9.38 -13.49
N PHE A 587 -32.23 10.35 -14.38
CA PHE A 587 -30.94 10.75 -14.92
C PHE A 587 -30.71 12.26 -14.73
N ASN A 588 -29.44 12.64 -14.49
CA ASN A 588 -29.02 14.02 -14.52
C ASN A 588 -29.04 14.50 -15.97
N THR A 589 -29.76 15.57 -16.23
CA THR A 589 -29.82 16.24 -17.53
C THR A 589 -29.78 17.74 -17.30
N THR A 590 -28.94 18.45 -18.03
CA THR A 590 -28.93 19.92 -18.05
C THR A 590 -29.76 20.50 -19.17
N ASP A 591 -30.09 19.69 -20.17
CA ASP A 591 -30.89 20.09 -21.34
C ASP A 591 -32.30 19.50 -21.23
N VAL A 592 -33.27 20.33 -20.95
CA VAL A 592 -34.69 19.94 -20.82
C VAL A 592 -35.24 19.36 -22.13
N SER A 593 -34.63 19.72 -23.27
CA SER A 593 -35.02 19.21 -24.60
C SER A 593 -34.40 17.87 -24.99
N GLY A 594 -33.38 17.42 -24.23
CA GLY A 594 -32.55 16.25 -24.54
C GLY A 594 -32.67 15.08 -23.57
N LEU A 595 -33.78 14.92 -22.86
CA LEU A 595 -33.99 13.74 -21.99
C LEU A 595 -33.87 12.45 -22.81
N PRO A 596 -33.18 11.42 -22.30
CA PRO A 596 -33.08 10.15 -22.98
C PRO A 596 -34.43 9.50 -23.06
N VAL A 597 -35.02 9.50 -24.26
CA VAL A 597 -36.37 8.97 -24.50
C VAL A 597 -36.31 7.45 -24.62
N GLY A 598 -37.27 6.77 -23.98
CA GLY A 598 -37.41 5.32 -24.10
C GLY A 598 -36.33 4.53 -23.36
N VAL A 599 -35.74 5.10 -22.33
CA VAL A 599 -34.82 4.41 -21.40
C VAL A 599 -35.21 4.72 -19.95
N THR A 600 -35.12 3.73 -19.08
CA THR A 600 -35.42 3.83 -17.65
C THR A 600 -34.30 3.18 -16.85
N LEU A 601 -34.05 3.72 -15.65
CA LEU A 601 -33.13 3.13 -14.69
C LEU A 601 -33.88 2.10 -13.84
N VAL A 602 -33.35 0.90 -13.73
CA VAL A 602 -33.92 -0.21 -12.98
C VAL A 602 -32.96 -0.68 -11.90
N ALA A 603 -33.40 -0.69 -10.66
CA ALA A 603 -32.66 -1.30 -9.56
C ALA A 603 -32.83 -2.83 -9.62
N GLY A 604 -31.72 -3.56 -9.71
CA GLY A 604 -31.69 -5.02 -9.60
C GLY A 604 -31.73 -5.51 -8.14
N PRO A 605 -31.80 -6.83 -7.93
CA PRO A 605 -31.70 -7.41 -6.59
C PRO A 605 -30.36 -7.03 -5.95
N GLY A 606 -30.40 -6.43 -4.74
CA GLY A 606 -29.18 -5.99 -4.05
C GLY A 606 -28.56 -4.68 -4.60
N ALA A 607 -29.31 -3.90 -5.39
CA ALA A 607 -28.86 -2.58 -5.82
C ALA A 607 -28.59 -1.68 -4.62
N THR A 608 -27.48 -0.97 -4.65
CA THR A 608 -27.04 -0.04 -3.60
C THR A 608 -26.69 1.32 -4.20
N ALA A 609 -26.98 2.38 -3.45
CA ALA A 609 -26.51 3.72 -3.75
C ALA A 609 -26.25 4.45 -2.43
N VAL A 610 -25.08 5.08 -2.32
CA VAL A 610 -24.62 5.71 -1.07
C VAL A 610 -23.97 7.04 -1.37
N PHE A 611 -24.45 8.11 -0.72
CA PHE A 611 -23.80 9.41 -0.75
C PHE A 611 -22.46 9.39 -0.01
N ASP A 612 -21.48 10.13 -0.49
CA ASP A 612 -20.17 10.30 0.17
C ASP A 612 -20.29 11.08 1.52
N SER A 613 -21.39 11.79 1.72
CA SER A 613 -21.70 12.54 2.96
C SER A 613 -23.21 12.47 3.25
N SER A 614 -23.57 12.45 4.53
CA SER A 614 -24.97 12.56 4.97
C SER A 614 -25.45 14.01 5.14
N GLY A 615 -24.57 15.02 4.97
CA GLY A 615 -24.87 16.43 5.14
C GLY A 615 -25.68 17.02 3.98
N VAL A 616 -26.46 18.09 4.26
CA VAL A 616 -27.16 18.87 3.23
C VAL A 616 -26.19 19.49 2.25
N GLY A 617 -26.43 19.34 0.95
CA GLY A 617 -25.56 19.86 -0.11
C GLY A 617 -26.08 19.50 -1.50
N SER A 618 -25.51 20.12 -2.51
CA SER A 618 -25.67 19.80 -3.94
C SER A 618 -24.38 19.20 -4.47
N ASN A 619 -24.47 18.40 -5.52
CA ASN A 619 -23.30 17.73 -6.16
C ASN A 619 -22.51 16.81 -5.22
N ILE A 620 -23.19 16.20 -4.26
CA ILE A 620 -22.57 15.19 -3.38
C ILE A 620 -22.38 13.92 -4.20
N GLY A 621 -21.15 13.36 -4.16
CA GLY A 621 -20.85 12.12 -4.86
C GLY A 621 -21.72 10.96 -4.36
N ILE A 622 -22.15 10.11 -5.27
CA ILE A 622 -22.92 8.89 -4.99
C ILE A 622 -22.16 7.72 -5.62
N THR A 623 -21.84 6.73 -4.81
CA THR A 623 -21.36 5.43 -5.28
C THR A 623 -22.56 4.49 -5.38
N TYR A 624 -22.74 3.83 -6.54
CA TYR A 624 -23.87 2.93 -6.75
C TYR A 624 -23.46 1.63 -7.46
N SER A 625 -24.27 0.60 -7.27
CA SER A 625 -24.09 -0.69 -7.93
C SER A 625 -25.42 -1.41 -8.11
N GLY A 626 -25.48 -2.41 -9.01
CA GLY A 626 -26.65 -3.25 -9.20
C GLY A 626 -27.81 -2.60 -9.97
N TYR A 627 -27.60 -1.42 -10.57
CA TYR A 627 -28.59 -0.78 -11.45
C TYR A 627 -28.34 -1.15 -12.91
N THR A 628 -29.40 -1.23 -13.70
CA THR A 628 -29.39 -1.51 -15.13
C THR A 628 -30.29 -0.55 -15.91
N LEU A 629 -30.11 -0.52 -17.22
CA LEU A 629 -30.99 0.23 -18.13
C LEU A 629 -32.01 -0.70 -18.76
N ALA A 630 -33.25 -0.25 -18.87
CA ALA A 630 -34.33 -0.94 -19.56
C ALA A 630 -35.05 0.02 -20.51
N GLY A 631 -35.88 -0.54 -21.40
CA GLY A 631 -36.67 0.21 -22.37
C GLY A 631 -36.19 0.01 -23.83
N PRO A 632 -36.95 0.47 -24.82
CA PRO A 632 -36.68 0.19 -26.24
C PRO A 632 -35.41 0.81 -26.79
N ASN A 633 -34.85 1.82 -26.11
CA ASN A 633 -33.65 2.51 -26.53
C ASN A 633 -32.46 2.27 -25.55
N ALA A 634 -32.57 1.31 -24.62
CA ALA A 634 -31.54 1.04 -23.62
C ALA A 634 -30.20 0.61 -24.25
N ASP A 635 -30.23 0.00 -25.43
CA ASP A 635 -29.07 -0.43 -26.20
C ASP A 635 -28.18 0.72 -26.70
N ARG A 636 -28.73 1.94 -26.80
CA ARG A 636 -28.02 3.16 -27.22
C ARG A 636 -27.24 3.84 -26.09
N TYR A 637 -27.43 3.38 -24.85
CA TYR A 637 -26.88 4.01 -23.66
C TYR A 637 -26.10 3.02 -22.78
N ALA A 638 -25.22 3.58 -21.95
CA ALA A 638 -24.53 2.87 -20.89
C ALA A 638 -24.55 3.70 -19.61
N LEU A 639 -24.56 3.09 -18.45
CA LEU A 639 -24.39 3.82 -17.20
C LEU A 639 -22.95 4.34 -17.10
N ALA A 640 -22.80 5.57 -16.61
CA ALA A 640 -21.50 6.19 -16.38
C ALA A 640 -20.75 5.40 -15.29
N GLY A 641 -19.58 4.89 -15.65
CA GLY A 641 -18.73 4.08 -14.76
C GLY A 641 -17.31 3.98 -15.28
N SER A 642 -16.42 3.57 -14.39
CA SER A 642 -15.01 3.34 -14.69
C SER A 642 -14.81 1.91 -15.22
N CYS A 643 -13.75 1.69 -16.02
CA CYS A 643 -13.35 0.35 -16.49
C CYS A 643 -12.90 -0.60 -15.36
N CYS A 644 -12.53 -0.05 -14.21
CA CYS A 644 -11.82 -0.79 -13.17
C CYS A 644 -12.68 -1.26 -12.02
N VAL A 645 -13.98 -0.88 -11.96
CA VAL A 645 -14.84 -1.16 -10.79
C VAL A 645 -16.23 -1.58 -11.18
N ALA A 646 -16.79 -2.50 -10.40
CA ALA A 646 -18.18 -2.92 -10.48
C ALA A 646 -19.17 -1.90 -9.89
N SER A 647 -18.66 -0.92 -9.14
CA SER A 647 -19.43 0.21 -8.62
C SER A 647 -19.23 1.43 -9.51
N PHE A 648 -20.31 2.15 -9.75
CA PHE A 648 -20.35 3.33 -10.59
C PHE A 648 -20.46 4.58 -9.72
N ARG A 649 -20.07 5.74 -10.27
CA ARG A 649 -20.19 7.02 -9.57
C ARG A 649 -21.09 7.99 -10.33
N THR A 650 -21.83 8.78 -9.57
CA THR A 650 -22.63 9.92 -10.04
C THR A 650 -22.68 10.97 -8.95
N THR A 651 -23.47 12.01 -9.13
CA THR A 651 -23.71 13.05 -8.12
C THR A 651 -25.20 13.22 -7.87
N GLY A 652 -25.50 13.72 -6.68
CA GLY A 652 -26.89 14.02 -6.27
C GLY A 652 -26.98 15.14 -5.25
N ALA A 653 -28.15 15.34 -4.67
CA ALA A 653 -28.39 16.39 -3.69
C ALA A 653 -29.13 15.86 -2.44
N ILE A 654 -28.70 16.35 -1.28
CA ILE A 654 -29.44 16.20 -0.02
C ILE A 654 -30.00 17.58 0.32
N ARG A 655 -31.33 17.72 0.30
CA ARG A 655 -32.00 18.98 0.59
C ARG A 655 -32.36 19.08 2.07
N ALA A 656 -32.34 20.29 2.63
CA ALA A 656 -32.87 20.51 3.97
C ALA A 656 -34.33 20.09 4.08
N ALA A 657 -34.72 19.51 5.21
CA ALA A 657 -36.11 19.27 5.51
C ALA A 657 -36.89 20.59 5.47
N ALA A 658 -38.06 20.60 4.86
CA ALA A 658 -38.90 21.79 4.91
C ALA A 658 -39.23 22.12 6.37
N PRO A 659 -39.23 23.40 6.79
CA PRO A 659 -39.65 23.77 8.13
C PRO A 659 -41.09 23.28 8.32
N PRO A 660 -41.43 22.79 9.52
CA PRO A 660 -42.82 22.39 9.80
C PRO A 660 -43.75 23.56 9.50
N PRO A 661 -44.95 23.31 8.91
CA PRO A 661 -45.91 24.39 8.68
C PRO A 661 -46.18 25.10 10.00
N PRO A 662 -46.30 26.42 10.00
CA PRO A 662 -46.62 27.16 11.21
C PRO A 662 -47.89 26.60 11.83
N PRO A 663 -47.97 26.46 13.18
CA PRO A 663 -49.15 25.91 13.82
C PRO A 663 -50.34 26.68 13.34
N VAL A 664 -51.41 25.98 12.88
CA VAL A 664 -52.66 26.56 12.49
C VAL A 664 -53.23 27.25 13.73
N VAL A 665 -53.19 28.57 13.72
CA VAL A 665 -53.82 29.35 14.78
C VAL A 665 -55.30 29.08 14.65
N PRO A 666 -55.98 28.56 15.71
CA PRO A 666 -57.43 28.38 15.65
C PRO A 666 -58.11 29.71 15.30
N PRO A 667 -59.20 29.74 14.55
CA PRO A 667 -59.88 30.97 14.20
C PRO A 667 -60.28 31.71 15.48
N VAL A 668 -59.86 32.96 15.62
CA VAL A 668 -60.17 33.83 16.73
C VAL A 668 -61.72 33.98 16.75
N VAL A 669 -62.32 33.42 17.78
CA VAL A 669 -63.78 33.63 18.04
C VAL A 669 -64.01 35.14 18.21
N PRO A 670 -64.89 35.76 17.44
CA PRO A 670 -65.18 37.20 17.62
C PRO A 670 -65.63 37.45 19.04
N PRO A 671 -65.27 38.56 19.68
CA PRO A 671 -65.72 38.90 21.05
C PRO A 671 -67.23 39.08 21.07
N PRO A 672 -67.89 38.67 22.20
CA PRO A 672 -69.33 38.85 22.31
C PRO A 672 -69.69 40.36 22.35
N PRO A 673 -70.86 40.72 21.86
CA PRO A 673 -71.23 42.14 21.77
C PRO A 673 -71.26 42.80 23.14
N VAL A 674 -70.75 44.04 23.19
CA VAL A 674 -70.66 44.90 24.36
C VAL A 674 -72.05 45.31 24.81
N ILE A 675 -72.46 44.91 26.07
CA ILE A 675 -73.67 45.40 26.75
C ILE A 675 -73.30 46.75 27.36
N PRO A 676 -74.19 47.74 27.24
CA PRO A 676 -74.01 49.09 27.84
C PRO A 676 -73.96 49.04 29.38
N PRO A 677 -73.21 49.96 30.04
CA PRO A 677 -72.97 49.91 31.48
C PRO A 677 -74.24 50.18 32.27
N VAL A 678 -74.53 49.30 33.26
CA VAL A 678 -75.59 49.48 34.26
C VAL A 678 -75.00 50.25 35.44
N VAL A 679 -75.70 51.27 35.90
CA VAL A 679 -75.37 52.15 36.97
C VAL A 679 -75.20 51.39 38.32
N PRO A 680 -74.20 51.67 39.19
CA PRO A 680 -73.98 50.92 40.44
C PRO A 680 -74.96 51.33 41.53
N PRO A 681 -75.40 50.35 42.34
CA PRO A 681 -76.06 50.65 43.61
C PRO A 681 -75.10 50.96 44.76
N PRO A 682 -75.57 51.60 45.83
CA PRO A 682 -74.68 52.14 46.90
C PRO A 682 -74.05 51.06 47.83
N PRO A 683 -73.04 51.41 48.64
CA PRO A 683 -72.24 50.41 49.37
C PRO A 683 -72.96 49.86 50.60
N VAL A 684 -72.83 48.50 50.79
CA VAL A 684 -73.30 47.79 51.96
C VAL A 684 -72.11 47.34 52.84
N VAL A 685 -72.26 47.47 54.13
CA VAL A 685 -71.30 47.20 55.19
C VAL A 685 -70.87 45.70 55.22
N PRO A 686 -69.64 45.37 55.62
CA PRO A 686 -69.15 43.98 55.54
C PRO A 686 -69.63 43.11 56.71
N PRO A 687 -69.97 41.85 56.49
CA PRO A 687 -70.15 40.83 57.51
C PRO A 687 -68.88 40.00 57.79
N VAL A 688 -68.78 39.60 59.04
CA VAL A 688 -67.79 38.81 59.74
C VAL A 688 -67.40 37.55 59.11
N VAL A 689 -66.08 37.29 59.18
CA VAL A 689 -65.37 36.07 58.65
C VAL A 689 -65.75 34.83 59.51
N PRO A 690 -66.17 33.68 58.92
CA PRO A 690 -66.20 32.38 59.58
C PRO A 690 -64.84 31.62 59.31
N PRO A 691 -64.46 30.69 60.24
CA PRO A 691 -63.15 29.99 60.16
C PRO A 691 -63.06 28.96 58.98
N PRO A 692 -61.77 28.59 58.62
CA PRO A 692 -61.54 27.82 57.46
C PRO A 692 -61.98 26.35 57.54
N VAL A 693 -62.63 25.88 56.48
CA VAL A 693 -63.03 24.48 56.31
C VAL A 693 -61.95 23.77 55.61
N VAL A 694 -61.48 22.65 56.14
CA VAL A 694 -60.45 21.76 55.57
C VAL A 694 -60.99 21.14 54.30
N PRO A 695 -60.21 21.16 53.12
CA PRO A 695 -60.62 20.50 51.90
C PRO A 695 -60.55 18.95 51.98
N PRO A 696 -61.37 18.22 51.27
CA PRO A 696 -61.30 16.76 51.26
C PRO A 696 -60.05 16.21 50.50
N VAL A 697 -59.51 15.15 51.03
CA VAL A 697 -58.36 14.44 50.53
C VAL A 697 -58.63 13.87 49.14
N VAL A 698 -57.79 14.26 48.16
CA VAL A 698 -57.80 13.71 46.81
C VAL A 698 -57.14 12.31 46.83
N PRO A 699 -57.70 11.30 46.16
CA PRO A 699 -57.09 9.98 46.08
C PRO A 699 -55.76 10.01 45.29
N PRO A 700 -54.77 9.15 45.62
CA PRO A 700 -53.47 9.15 44.98
C PRO A 700 -53.56 8.73 43.52
N PRO A 701 -52.71 9.29 42.63
CA PRO A 701 -52.64 8.89 41.22
C PRO A 701 -52.05 7.51 41.05
N PRO A 702 -52.30 6.81 39.91
CA PRO A 702 -51.83 5.44 39.66
C PRO A 702 -50.30 5.38 39.62
N VAL A 703 -49.76 4.27 40.11
CA VAL A 703 -48.31 3.93 40.22
C VAL A 703 -47.69 3.87 38.83
N VAL A 704 -46.71 4.74 38.55
CA VAL A 704 -45.85 4.73 37.39
C VAL A 704 -44.78 3.63 37.58
N PRO A 705 -44.42 2.84 36.56
CA PRO A 705 -43.35 1.85 36.67
C PRO A 705 -42.01 2.51 37.01
N PRO A 706 -41.08 1.80 37.67
CA PRO A 706 -39.82 2.38 38.13
C PRO A 706 -38.97 2.88 36.95
N VAL A 707 -38.58 4.14 37.03
CA VAL A 707 -37.61 4.78 36.14
C VAL A 707 -36.25 4.22 36.50
N VAL A 708 -35.50 3.78 35.47
CA VAL A 708 -34.13 3.36 35.54
C VAL A 708 -33.32 4.49 36.20
N PRO A 709 -32.43 4.22 37.17
CA PRO A 709 -31.66 5.27 37.83
C PRO A 709 -30.70 5.93 36.81
N PRO A 710 -30.47 7.23 36.88
CA PRO A 710 -29.50 7.92 36.05
C PRO A 710 -28.08 7.41 36.38
N PRO A 711 -27.16 7.45 35.40
CA PRO A 711 -25.77 7.05 35.61
C PRO A 711 -25.12 7.94 36.67
N PRO A 712 -24.11 7.42 37.41
CA PRO A 712 -23.49 8.14 38.51
C PRO A 712 -22.88 9.46 38.02
N VAL A 713 -23.15 10.50 38.77
CA VAL A 713 -22.59 11.87 38.58
C VAL A 713 -21.07 11.79 38.75
N VAL A 714 -20.36 12.12 37.72
CA VAL A 714 -18.89 12.30 37.76
C VAL A 714 -18.58 13.45 38.71
N PRO A 715 -17.65 13.29 39.68
CA PRO A 715 -17.25 14.39 40.54
C PRO A 715 -16.72 15.58 39.72
N PRO A 716 -16.93 16.83 40.17
CA PRO A 716 -16.42 17.99 39.44
C PRO A 716 -14.88 17.90 39.31
N VAL A 717 -14.40 18.02 38.09
CA VAL A 717 -12.98 18.13 37.78
C VAL A 717 -12.43 19.38 38.50
N VAL A 718 -11.47 19.19 39.39
CA VAL A 718 -10.71 20.25 40.00
C VAL A 718 -10.01 21.05 38.89
N PRO A 719 -10.18 22.37 38.76
CA PRO A 719 -9.47 23.14 37.76
C PRO A 719 -7.96 23.07 38.05
N PRO A 720 -7.13 22.97 37.00
CA PRO A 720 -5.67 22.96 37.20
C PRO A 720 -5.20 24.27 37.84
N PRO A 721 -4.12 24.23 38.64
CA PRO A 721 -3.61 25.42 39.30
C PRO A 721 -3.24 26.49 38.26
N VAL A 722 -3.68 27.73 38.53
CA VAL A 722 -3.36 28.89 37.71
C VAL A 722 -1.85 29.13 37.76
N VAL A 723 -1.19 28.93 36.63
CA VAL A 723 0.22 29.26 36.45
C VAL A 723 0.36 30.80 36.55
N PRO A 724 1.26 31.35 37.38
CA PRO A 724 1.49 32.81 37.43
C PRO A 724 1.89 33.33 36.04
N PRO A 725 1.52 34.56 35.65
CA PRO A 725 1.88 35.09 34.34
C PRO A 725 3.41 35.16 34.21
N VAL A 726 3.89 34.56 33.13
CA VAL A 726 5.29 34.59 32.72
C VAL A 726 5.64 36.05 32.40
N VAL A 727 6.58 36.59 33.11
CA VAL A 727 7.14 37.93 32.84
C VAL A 727 7.75 37.88 31.44
N PRO A 728 7.37 38.77 30.51
CA PRO A 728 7.97 38.78 29.17
C PRO A 728 9.46 39.12 29.30
N PRO A 729 10.33 38.45 28.48
CA PRO A 729 11.75 38.80 28.46
C PRO A 729 11.94 40.25 27.98
N PRO A 730 13.03 40.93 28.46
CA PRO A 730 13.28 42.31 28.08
C PRO A 730 13.40 42.45 26.56
N VAL A 731 12.74 43.49 26.05
CA VAL A 731 12.75 43.85 24.63
C VAL A 731 14.18 44.24 24.27
N VAL A 732 14.81 43.42 23.39
CA VAL A 732 16.09 43.78 22.76
C VAL A 732 15.82 44.95 21.80
N PRO A 733 16.62 46.06 21.84
CA PRO A 733 16.44 47.16 20.90
C PRO A 733 16.59 46.65 19.46
N PRO A 734 15.88 47.22 18.46
CA PRO A 734 15.96 46.82 17.09
C PRO A 734 17.40 46.97 16.58
N VAL A 735 17.93 45.86 16.04
CA VAL A 735 19.22 45.86 15.32
C VAL A 735 19.05 46.71 14.06
N VAL A 736 19.85 47.71 13.89
CA VAL A 736 19.92 48.54 12.68
C VAL A 736 20.24 47.61 11.50
N PRO A 737 19.44 47.62 10.41
CA PRO A 737 19.74 46.75 9.27
C PRO A 737 21.09 47.12 8.65
N PRO A 738 21.91 46.14 8.25
CA PRO A 738 23.15 46.44 7.55
C PRO A 738 22.85 47.17 6.23
N PRO A 739 23.79 48.02 5.75
CA PRO A 739 23.62 48.74 4.50
C PRO A 739 23.42 47.77 3.32
N PRO A 740 22.69 48.18 2.26
CA PRO A 740 22.41 47.30 1.14
C PRO A 740 23.70 46.82 0.49
N VAL A 741 23.83 45.52 0.36
CA VAL A 741 24.93 44.87 -0.37
C VAL A 741 24.84 45.28 -1.82
N VAL A 742 25.85 45.96 -2.31
CA VAL A 742 25.99 46.28 -3.74
C VAL A 742 26.07 44.96 -4.51
N PRO A 743 25.26 44.75 -5.56
CA PRO A 743 25.33 43.54 -6.34
C PRO A 743 26.74 43.39 -6.92
N PRO A 744 27.34 42.21 -6.97
CA PRO A 744 28.61 41.99 -7.60
C PRO A 744 28.52 42.37 -9.07
N VAL A 745 29.47 43.19 -9.51
CA VAL A 745 29.64 43.57 -10.92
C VAL A 745 29.85 42.29 -11.71
N VAL A 746 28.95 42.01 -12.64
CA VAL A 746 29.07 40.90 -13.56
C VAL A 746 30.30 41.18 -14.44
N PRO A 747 31.33 40.32 -14.46
CA PRO A 747 32.45 40.49 -15.40
C PRO A 747 31.93 40.35 -16.84
N PRO A 748 32.49 41.08 -17.80
CA PRO A 748 32.10 40.99 -19.20
C PRO A 748 32.27 39.54 -19.70
N PRO A 749 31.45 39.07 -20.61
CA PRO A 749 31.53 37.72 -21.15
C PRO A 749 32.89 37.48 -21.77
N VAL A 750 33.59 36.47 -21.27
CA VAL A 750 34.85 35.97 -21.87
C VAL A 750 34.50 35.37 -23.22
N VAL A 751 34.99 35.99 -24.28
CA VAL A 751 34.92 35.46 -25.63
C VAL A 751 35.66 34.14 -25.64
N PRO A 752 35.06 33.01 -26.03
CA PRO A 752 35.80 31.75 -26.12
C PRO A 752 36.91 31.91 -27.16
N PRO A 753 38.12 31.32 -26.90
CA PRO A 753 39.17 31.33 -27.91
C PRO A 753 38.70 30.63 -29.18
N VAL A 754 38.93 31.30 -30.30
CA VAL A 754 38.63 30.76 -31.63
C VAL A 754 39.50 29.48 -31.79
N VAL A 755 38.83 28.35 -31.87
CA VAL A 755 39.49 27.09 -32.22
C VAL A 755 39.91 27.17 -33.68
N PRO A 756 41.20 26.96 -34.00
CA PRO A 756 41.59 26.93 -35.40
C PRO A 756 40.91 25.74 -36.12
N PRO A 757 40.56 25.86 -37.40
CA PRO A 757 39.94 24.76 -38.13
C PRO A 757 40.84 23.51 -38.12
N PRO A 758 40.28 22.31 -38.00
CA PRO A 758 41.06 21.08 -38.07
C PRO A 758 41.73 20.96 -39.45
N PRO A 759 42.95 20.38 -39.49
CA PRO A 759 43.61 20.12 -40.75
C PRO A 759 42.78 19.16 -41.63
N PRO A 760 42.87 19.26 -42.97
CA PRO A 760 42.11 18.41 -43.87
C PRO A 760 42.38 16.93 -43.60
N VAL A 761 41.32 16.16 -43.43
CA VAL A 761 41.39 14.71 -43.25
C VAL A 761 41.89 14.10 -44.54
N VAL A 762 43.08 13.52 -44.51
CA VAL A 762 43.55 12.66 -45.59
C VAL A 762 42.71 11.40 -45.57
N PRO A 763 42.06 11.00 -46.69
CA PRO A 763 41.30 9.77 -46.73
C PRO A 763 42.26 8.57 -46.49
N PRO A 764 41.84 7.58 -45.73
CA PRO A 764 42.63 6.38 -45.54
C PRO A 764 42.84 5.66 -46.87
N PRO A 765 44.01 4.98 -47.07
CA PRO A 765 44.29 4.24 -48.29
C PRO A 765 43.24 3.13 -48.45
N VAL A 766 42.74 3.02 -49.69
CA VAL A 766 41.80 1.95 -50.10
C VAL A 766 42.52 0.60 -49.99
N VAL A 767 42.12 -0.22 -49.07
CA VAL A 767 42.57 -1.60 -48.92
C VAL A 767 41.94 -2.41 -50.10
N PRO A 768 42.69 -3.15 -50.88
CA PRO A 768 42.11 -4.00 -51.92
C PRO A 768 41.18 -5.08 -51.32
N PRO A 769 40.12 -5.47 -52.03
CA PRO A 769 39.21 -6.48 -51.54
C PRO A 769 39.92 -7.80 -51.26
N VAL A 770 39.79 -8.30 -50.06
CA VAL A 770 40.26 -9.59 -49.61
C VAL A 770 39.39 -10.66 -50.33
N VAL A 771 40.03 -11.48 -51.16
CA VAL A 771 39.42 -12.63 -51.78
C VAL A 771 39.00 -13.62 -50.69
N PRO A 772 37.75 -14.02 -50.58
CA PRO A 772 37.35 -15.02 -49.61
C PRO A 772 38.02 -16.37 -49.87
N PRO A 773 38.48 -17.08 -48.85
CA PRO A 773 39.02 -18.43 -49.01
C PRO A 773 37.97 -19.39 -49.58
N PRO A 774 38.35 -20.41 -50.31
CA PRO A 774 37.40 -21.35 -50.84
C PRO A 774 36.63 -22.09 -49.78
N VAL A 775 35.29 -22.16 -49.97
CA VAL A 775 34.35 -22.88 -49.09
C VAL A 775 34.69 -24.37 -49.20
N VAL A 776 35.17 -24.94 -48.10
CA VAL A 776 35.31 -26.40 -47.96
C VAL A 776 33.89 -26.90 -47.64
N PRO A 777 33.36 -27.90 -48.37
CA PRO A 777 32.04 -28.45 -48.03
C PRO A 777 32.08 -29.10 -46.65
N PRO A 778 31.01 -28.99 -45.85
CA PRO A 778 30.95 -29.58 -44.52
C PRO A 778 31.04 -31.10 -44.60
N VAL A 779 31.99 -31.66 -43.91
CA VAL A 779 32.10 -33.10 -43.68
C VAL A 779 30.98 -33.47 -42.70
N THR A 780 30.03 -34.27 -43.16
CA THR A 780 29.00 -34.86 -42.32
C THR A 780 29.64 -35.78 -41.28
N PRO A 781 29.40 -35.58 -39.97
CA PRO A 781 29.81 -36.57 -38.98
C PRO A 781 29.06 -37.87 -39.17
N PRO A 782 29.69 -39.03 -38.87
CA PRO A 782 29.02 -40.32 -39.00
C PRO A 782 27.83 -40.42 -38.05
N VAL A 783 26.71 -40.86 -38.59
CA VAL A 783 25.48 -41.14 -37.82
C VAL A 783 25.76 -42.31 -36.88
N VAL A 784 25.81 -42.01 -35.58
CA VAL A 784 25.76 -43.03 -34.53
C VAL A 784 24.30 -43.45 -34.36
N PRO A 785 23.93 -44.74 -34.50
CA PRO A 785 22.56 -45.17 -34.24
C PRO A 785 22.20 -44.96 -32.74
N PRO A 786 20.95 -44.55 -32.44
CA PRO A 786 20.54 -44.36 -31.05
C PRO A 786 20.55 -45.68 -30.28
N PRO A 787 20.90 -45.68 -28.99
CA PRO A 787 20.82 -46.85 -28.14
C PRO A 787 19.40 -47.33 -28.03
N VAL A 788 19.17 -48.61 -28.20
CA VAL A 788 17.90 -49.30 -27.99
C VAL A 788 17.56 -49.22 -26.50
N LEU A 789 16.52 -48.49 -26.19
CA LEU A 789 15.94 -48.48 -24.82
C LEU A 789 15.23 -49.80 -24.60
N VAL A 790 15.84 -50.67 -23.80
CA VAL A 790 15.16 -51.85 -23.24
C VAL A 790 14.17 -51.37 -22.19
N ALA A 791 12.89 -51.61 -22.43
CA ALA A 791 11.82 -51.32 -21.47
C ALA A 791 11.95 -52.17 -20.20
N PRO A 792 11.76 -51.60 -19.00
CA PRO A 792 11.67 -52.41 -17.79
C PRO A 792 10.40 -53.24 -17.75
N PRO A 793 10.39 -54.41 -17.09
CA PRO A 793 9.24 -55.31 -17.08
C PRO A 793 8.05 -54.71 -16.34
N LEU A 794 6.85 -54.95 -16.93
CA LEU A 794 5.56 -54.54 -16.35
C LEU A 794 5.33 -55.20 -14.98
N ALA A 795 4.96 -54.36 -13.98
CA ALA A 795 4.42 -54.78 -12.73
C ALA A 795 3.00 -55.37 -12.91
N PRO A 796 2.56 -56.35 -12.09
CA PRO A 796 1.29 -57.03 -12.29
C PRO A 796 0.10 -56.13 -11.97
N ALA A 797 -0.95 -56.24 -12.80
CA ALA A 797 -2.20 -55.51 -12.71
C ALA A 797 -2.99 -55.84 -11.45
N LEU A 798 -3.49 -54.83 -10.73
CA LEU A 798 -4.51 -54.95 -9.70
C LEU A 798 -5.91 -55.20 -10.30
N PRO A 799 -6.81 -55.93 -9.64
CA PRO A 799 -8.10 -56.34 -10.24
C PRO A 799 -9.10 -55.18 -10.33
N LEU A 800 -9.86 -55.16 -11.43
CA LEU A 800 -10.96 -54.24 -11.73
C LEU A 800 -12.08 -54.41 -10.68
N ALA A 801 -12.61 -53.28 -10.16
CA ALA A 801 -13.86 -53.21 -9.44
C ALA A 801 -15.07 -53.26 -10.44
N PRO A 802 -16.22 -53.83 -10.04
CA PRO A 802 -17.32 -54.09 -10.93
C PRO A 802 -18.10 -52.83 -11.37
N ALA A 803 -18.58 -52.86 -12.61
CA ALA A 803 -19.36 -51.80 -13.24
C ALA A 803 -20.78 -51.67 -12.65
N LEU A 804 -21.24 -50.45 -12.45
CA LEU A 804 -22.63 -50.08 -12.13
C LEU A 804 -23.43 -49.88 -13.44
N PRO A 805 -24.76 -50.19 -13.44
CA PRO A 805 -25.58 -50.16 -14.62
C PRO A 805 -26.00 -48.76 -15.10
N PRO A 806 -26.40 -48.55 -16.37
CA PRO A 806 -26.74 -47.26 -16.91
C PRO A 806 -28.10 -46.76 -16.46
N ARG A 807 -28.18 -45.47 -16.10
CA ARG A 807 -29.45 -44.73 -15.92
C ARG A 807 -29.57 -43.63 -16.96
N GLY A 808 -30.79 -43.61 -17.50
CA GLY A 808 -31.20 -42.84 -18.66
C GLY A 808 -31.26 -41.34 -18.51
N ASP A 809 -31.38 -40.73 -19.67
CA ASP A 809 -31.44 -39.30 -19.98
C ASP A 809 -32.46 -38.53 -19.17
N GLN A 810 -31.97 -37.44 -18.57
CA GLN A 810 -32.72 -36.18 -18.38
C GLN A 810 -31.79 -34.98 -18.58
N LEU A 811 -32.06 -34.21 -19.63
CA LEU A 811 -31.49 -32.89 -19.84
C LEU A 811 -32.01 -31.96 -18.73
N VAL A 812 -31.14 -31.58 -17.81
CA VAL A 812 -31.37 -30.44 -16.95
C VAL A 812 -30.31 -29.39 -17.27
N ALA A 813 -30.78 -28.18 -17.59
CA ALA A 813 -29.93 -27.04 -17.90
C ALA A 813 -28.97 -26.73 -16.74
N LEU A 814 -27.68 -26.85 -17.00
CA LEU A 814 -26.63 -26.46 -16.08
C LEU A 814 -26.44 -24.94 -16.12
N THR A 815 -27.01 -24.25 -15.15
CA THR A 815 -26.47 -22.97 -14.70
C THR A 815 -25.11 -23.24 -14.03
N PRO A 816 -24.06 -22.51 -14.33
CA PRO A 816 -22.79 -22.70 -13.67
C PRO A 816 -22.89 -22.18 -12.21
N VAL A 817 -22.90 -23.11 -11.26
CA VAL A 817 -22.62 -22.82 -9.85
C VAL A 817 -21.13 -22.52 -9.76
N LEU A 818 -20.80 -21.25 -9.59
CA LEU A 818 -19.46 -20.85 -9.18
C LEU A 818 -19.22 -21.38 -7.77
N ALA A 819 -18.44 -22.44 -7.66
CA ALA A 819 -17.95 -22.92 -6.37
C ALA A 819 -17.14 -21.80 -5.71
N ALA A 820 -17.60 -21.35 -4.56
CA ALA A 820 -16.87 -20.39 -3.72
C ALA A 820 -15.56 -21.03 -3.27
N ILE A 821 -14.46 -20.51 -3.73
CA ILE A 821 -13.13 -20.78 -3.19
C ILE A 821 -13.00 -19.94 -1.91
N PRO A 822 -12.83 -20.55 -0.73
CA PRO A 822 -12.68 -19.78 0.49
C PRO A 822 -11.29 -19.14 0.57
N ASN A 823 -11.28 -17.83 0.88
CA ASN A 823 -10.14 -17.05 1.35
C ASN A 823 -8.96 -16.79 0.40
N ILE A 824 -9.23 -16.15 -0.74
CA ILE A 824 -8.25 -15.27 -1.35
C ILE A 824 -8.75 -13.83 -1.15
N PRO A 825 -8.00 -12.93 -0.51
CA PRO A 825 -8.39 -11.52 -0.48
C PRO A 825 -8.43 -11.02 -1.93
N ARG A 826 -9.63 -10.71 -2.41
CA ARG A 826 -9.79 -10.09 -3.73
C ARG A 826 -9.20 -8.70 -3.67
N LEU A 827 -8.11 -8.51 -4.38
CA LEU A 827 -7.58 -7.20 -4.69
C LEU A 827 -8.61 -6.52 -5.60
N SER A 828 -9.37 -5.54 -5.10
CA SER A 828 -10.22 -4.73 -5.94
C SER A 828 -9.51 -3.40 -6.20
N VAL A 829 -9.27 -3.12 -7.48
CA VAL A 829 -8.78 -1.81 -7.92
C VAL A 829 -9.99 -0.91 -8.04
N ILE A 830 -10.17 0.03 -7.12
CA ILE A 830 -11.25 1.02 -7.15
C ILE A 830 -10.64 2.34 -7.60
N GLY A 831 -10.96 2.75 -8.84
CA GLY A 831 -10.83 4.11 -9.37
C GLY A 831 -9.53 4.88 -9.19
N SER A 832 -8.64 4.51 -8.30
CA SER A 832 -7.30 5.04 -8.06
C SER A 832 -6.69 4.47 -6.78
N GLY A 833 -6.69 3.14 -6.63
CA GLY A 833 -6.00 2.49 -5.52
C GLY A 833 -6.41 1.04 -5.35
N VAL A 834 -5.53 0.29 -4.74
CA VAL A 834 -5.77 -1.09 -4.33
C VAL A 834 -6.40 -1.07 -2.93
N ASN A 835 -7.65 -1.51 -2.78
CA ASN A 835 -8.28 -1.68 -1.48
C ASN A 835 -8.05 -3.10 -0.95
N LEU A 836 -7.44 -3.19 0.22
CA LEU A 836 -7.46 -4.39 1.05
C LEU A 836 -8.76 -4.42 1.86
N PRO A 837 -9.39 -5.56 2.10
CA PRO A 837 -10.62 -5.63 2.86
C PRO A 837 -10.40 -5.13 4.29
N ALA A 838 -11.19 -4.13 4.71
CA ALA A 838 -11.16 -3.56 6.04
C ALA A 838 -11.77 -4.54 7.07
N ALA A 839 -11.06 -4.80 8.15
CA ALA A 839 -11.67 -5.31 9.38
C ALA A 839 -12.54 -4.20 9.97
N GLN A 840 -13.75 -4.55 10.42
CA GLN A 840 -14.71 -3.62 11.02
C GLN A 840 -14.10 -2.96 12.27
N LEU A 841 -14.01 -1.64 12.28
CA LEU A 841 -13.70 -0.84 13.46
C LEU A 841 -14.82 0.16 13.75
N ALA A 842 -15.19 0.20 15.01
CA ALA A 842 -16.22 1.04 15.56
C ALA A 842 -15.83 2.53 15.50
N SER A 843 -16.84 3.36 15.21
CA SER A 843 -16.80 4.81 15.07
C SER A 843 -16.39 5.53 16.36
N THR A 844 -15.38 6.41 16.29
CA THR A 844 -15.26 7.57 17.18
C THR A 844 -14.99 8.81 16.33
N GLN A 845 -15.80 9.86 16.55
CA GLN A 845 -15.74 11.13 15.82
C GLN A 845 -14.53 11.98 16.23
N PRO A 846 -13.88 12.70 15.31
CA PRO A 846 -12.89 13.72 15.65
C PRO A 846 -13.50 15.12 15.79
N VAL A 847 -13.00 15.85 16.79
CA VAL A 847 -13.28 17.25 17.11
C VAL A 847 -12.58 18.18 16.09
N ARG A 848 -13.29 19.23 15.68
CA ARG A 848 -12.89 20.24 14.68
C ARG A 848 -11.98 21.31 15.31
N PRO A 849 -10.87 21.73 14.72
CA PRO A 849 -10.12 22.91 15.15
C PRO A 849 -10.67 24.21 14.54
N PRO A 850 -10.43 25.38 15.19
CA PRO A 850 -11.04 26.65 14.83
C PRO A 850 -10.40 27.31 13.60
N GLN A 851 -11.23 28.07 12.87
CA GLN A 851 -10.86 28.86 11.69
C GLN A 851 -10.11 30.13 12.07
N ALA A 852 -9.12 30.50 11.27
CA ALA A 852 -8.44 31.79 11.30
C ALA A 852 -9.14 32.79 10.38
N GLU A 853 -9.24 34.06 10.85
CA GLU A 853 -9.95 35.16 10.21
C GLU A 853 -9.22 35.73 8.98
N ASP A 854 -10.00 36.07 7.96
CA ASP A 854 -9.58 36.78 6.75
C ASP A 854 -9.27 38.27 6.99
N ARG A 855 -8.20 38.75 6.38
CA ARG A 855 -7.96 40.20 6.15
C ARG A 855 -7.96 40.49 4.65
N PRO A 856 -8.59 41.60 4.21
CA PRO A 856 -8.74 41.91 2.79
C PRO A 856 -7.50 42.55 2.19
N VAL A 857 -7.11 42.10 1.00
CA VAL A 857 -6.11 42.77 0.13
C VAL A 857 -6.81 43.37 -1.06
N SER A 858 -6.44 44.63 -1.36
CA SER A 858 -7.04 45.49 -2.36
C SER A 858 -6.82 45.02 -3.81
N ARG A 859 -7.82 45.30 -4.60
CA ARG A 859 -8.01 44.93 -6.00
C ARG A 859 -7.41 45.99 -6.94
N ALA A 860 -6.66 45.56 -7.95
CA ALA A 860 -6.39 46.35 -9.18
C ALA A 860 -7.12 45.70 -10.37
N PRO A 861 -7.59 46.46 -11.35
CA PRO A 861 -8.56 46.02 -12.35
C PRO A 861 -7.92 45.48 -13.62
N GLY A 862 -8.58 44.46 -14.21
CA GLY A 862 -8.57 44.26 -15.66
C GLY A 862 -8.06 42.93 -16.18
N ASN A 863 -8.92 41.97 -16.38
CA ASN A 863 -9.23 41.37 -17.68
C ASN A 863 -10.36 40.31 -17.53
N PRO A 864 -11.35 40.27 -18.38
CA PRO A 864 -12.41 39.27 -18.29
C PRO A 864 -12.07 38.07 -19.18
N GLU A 865 -11.62 36.99 -18.58
CA GLU A 865 -11.64 35.70 -19.23
C GLU A 865 -12.09 34.61 -18.25
N ALA A 866 -13.24 34.06 -18.64
CA ALA A 866 -13.71 32.71 -18.37
C ALA A 866 -13.75 32.22 -16.91
N ASN A 867 -14.93 32.26 -16.32
CA ASN A 867 -15.39 31.38 -15.27
C ASN A 867 -15.39 29.92 -15.78
N ALA A 868 -14.28 29.23 -15.68
CA ALA A 868 -14.29 27.78 -15.62
C ALA A 868 -14.39 27.39 -14.14
N PRO A 869 -15.36 26.55 -13.72
CA PRO A 869 -15.35 26.04 -12.37
C PRO A 869 -14.06 25.24 -12.13
N ALA A 870 -13.44 25.45 -10.98
CA ALA A 870 -12.25 24.70 -10.58
C ALA A 870 -12.56 23.20 -10.66
N PRO A 871 -11.63 22.37 -11.17
CA PRO A 871 -11.84 20.95 -11.28
C PRO A 871 -12.08 20.38 -9.88
N VAL A 872 -13.18 19.65 -9.72
CA VAL A 872 -13.46 18.89 -8.50
C VAL A 872 -12.40 17.81 -8.40
N VAL A 873 -11.46 17.97 -7.50
CA VAL A 873 -10.49 16.92 -7.18
C VAL A 873 -11.26 15.74 -6.61
N PRO A 874 -11.17 14.54 -7.19
CA PRO A 874 -11.81 13.37 -6.62
C PRO A 874 -11.29 13.16 -5.19
N VAL A 875 -12.20 13.13 -4.21
CA VAL A 875 -11.87 12.80 -2.83
C VAL A 875 -11.68 11.29 -2.77
N TYR A 876 -10.43 10.85 -2.80
CA TYR A 876 -10.09 9.45 -2.57
C TYR A 876 -10.18 9.14 -1.08
N PRO A 877 -10.70 7.99 -0.67
CA PRO A 877 -10.64 7.58 0.73
C PRO A 877 -9.19 7.52 1.18
N ARG A 878 -8.88 8.21 2.28
CA ARG A 878 -7.56 8.20 2.88
C ARG A 878 -7.15 6.76 3.15
N LYS A 879 -6.00 6.32 2.63
CA LYS A 879 -5.32 5.15 3.18
C LYS A 879 -5.17 5.40 4.68
N GLN A 880 -5.70 4.51 5.50
CA GLN A 880 -5.42 4.57 6.94
C GLN A 880 -3.92 4.47 7.13
N ALA A 881 -3.36 5.38 7.92
CA ALA A 881 -1.97 5.30 8.30
C ALA A 881 -1.72 3.91 8.87
N ARG A 882 -0.85 3.15 8.23
CA ARG A 882 -0.35 1.89 8.78
C ARG A 882 0.71 2.28 9.80
N HIS A 883 0.43 2.00 11.03
CA HIS A 883 1.37 2.15 12.14
C HIS A 883 2.26 0.91 12.24
#